data_57b5d79142ed18088b61decb31b98858
#
_entry.id   57b5d79142ed18088b61decb31b98858
#
_cell.length_a   1.000
_cell.length_b   1.000
_cell.length_c   1.000
_cell.angle_alpha   90.00
_cell.angle_beta   90.00
_cell.angle_gamma   90.00
#
_symmetry.space_group_name_H-M   'P 1'
#
loop_
_entity.id
_entity.type
_entity.pdbx_description
1 polymer ?
#
loop_
_entity_poly.entity_id
_entity_poly.type
_entity_poly.pdbx_seq_one_letter_code
_entity_poly.pdbx_strand_id
1 'polypeptide(L)'
;MWQDLERRIRNIASNRWNCNATTETIAGVKCDCVLKPQPDEWIIVEITEESSLEKVRTDIAKLVTVKQSLFMNNVFARCYFVMKNTPTDSMRAAGDAQKIFVRSAEEFQNEYFQYSNYVYTRKKKQFGSLINIETGEPESNIYIDVSYSNLKTGKDLSIDEIINLLKSGKKVILKGDFGLGKSRCVKQIFDILTQDVVRSPYTIAINLREHWGAKRALEILNRHFSELGLDAQNFIKTYEQPNTIYLLDGFDEIGTQSWSSDPRKMQHLREISVCALKDLVGQVQGGVLITGREYYFNSDAEMLSSLGLSSSQTILLECHQEFTDTQLLKFIAQNIPATDAEKALSSLPAWFPKRPIVIQLLLKYASDIFTIDYALEDICSFWHALLSKICEREARIYPTLNPEIIKNVLLYLADRTRSNSGNTGPISQSDLSDAFESAAGFRPNDESSIMLQRLPSLGRIRADSPDRQFLDSFILNGLRAENIIQLSKSWNSSMLNIAWKCPLDLTGLHIISEYIKKDAKRIDLFISIARNASSSENKILASDIVSALCLLDTEYIDFQDLFITDAHFSYLSFEGKEINRLSISNSCIERINLTNSKFTDQVQIRDCIISTIYGISSIESVPSQIIDCDIDNYEALATTTLIKRANLSLSQKLLVDMLQKIFFQPGAGRKEAALLRGMGVSANKPLGERILRKLMDENFVTRHKGDEGYIYKAQRSQTGRVKKIMTDLTLSNDPLWKYISSLSK
;
A
#
# COMPACT_ATOMS: atom_id res chain seq x y z
N MET A 1 -10.60 18.06 28.09
CA MET A 1 -11.16 18.96 27.04
C MET A 1 -10.66 20.41 27.21
N TRP A 2 -10.96 21.13 28.31
CA TRP A 2 -10.48 22.49 28.54
C TRP A 2 -8.93 22.58 28.59
N GLN A 3 -8.29 21.67 29.29
CA GLN A 3 -6.82 21.61 29.41
C GLN A 3 -6.12 21.40 28.03
N ASP A 4 -6.78 20.80 27.07
CA ASP A 4 -6.20 20.59 25.74
C ASP A 4 -6.20 21.88 24.93
N LEU A 5 -7.28 22.67 25.01
CA LEU A 5 -7.35 23.99 24.39
C LEU A 5 -6.28 24.91 24.99
N GLU A 6 -6.23 24.97 26.32
CA GLU A 6 -5.26 25.79 27.05
C GLU A 6 -3.82 25.43 26.67
N ARG A 7 -3.46 24.15 26.70
CA ARG A 7 -2.13 23.67 26.32
C ARG A 7 -1.80 24.06 24.87
N ARG A 8 -2.77 23.93 23.96
CA ARG A 8 -2.59 24.27 22.54
C ARG A 8 -2.34 25.78 22.35
N ILE A 9 -3.16 26.63 22.96
CA ILE A 9 -2.99 28.10 22.85
C ILE A 9 -1.66 28.54 23.44
N ARG A 10 -1.23 27.95 24.57
CA ARG A 10 0.10 28.22 25.14
C ARG A 10 1.23 27.85 24.20
N ASN A 11 1.14 26.68 23.54
CA ASN A 11 2.14 26.25 22.57
C ASN A 11 2.18 27.18 21.34
N ILE A 12 1.04 27.61 20.83
CA ILE A 12 0.96 28.60 19.74
C ILE A 12 1.60 29.93 20.20
N ALA A 13 1.25 30.40 21.38
CA ALA A 13 1.80 31.62 21.92
C ALA A 13 3.32 31.53 22.13
N SER A 14 3.83 30.43 22.70
CA SER A 14 5.27 30.19 22.86
C SER A 14 6.01 30.24 21.53
N ASN A 15 5.48 29.62 20.51
CA ASN A 15 6.08 29.61 19.16
C ASN A 15 6.01 30.99 18.50
N ARG A 16 4.86 31.67 18.61
CA ARG A 16 4.63 32.98 17.99
C ARG A 16 5.62 34.05 18.50
N TRP A 17 5.90 34.05 19.80
CA TRP A 17 6.77 35.02 20.40
C TRP A 17 8.14 34.47 20.82
N ASN A 18 8.44 33.23 20.45
CA ASN A 18 9.69 32.54 20.74
C ASN A 18 10.09 32.62 22.23
N CYS A 19 9.12 32.44 23.12
CA CYS A 19 9.24 32.59 24.55
C CYS A 19 8.41 31.53 25.28
N ASN A 20 8.88 31.06 26.44
CA ASN A 20 8.15 30.06 27.21
C ASN A 20 6.87 30.66 27.82
N ALA A 21 5.73 30.02 27.58
CA ALA A 21 4.42 30.40 28.11
C ALA A 21 4.22 29.74 29.48
N THR A 22 4.03 30.58 30.51
CA THR A 22 3.80 30.14 31.89
C THR A 22 2.41 30.55 32.38
N THR A 23 1.94 29.92 33.46
CA THR A 23 0.78 30.42 34.23
C THR A 23 1.29 31.23 35.39
N GLU A 24 0.85 32.46 35.52
CA GLU A 24 1.30 33.33 36.59
C GLU A 24 0.14 34.08 37.25
N THR A 25 0.33 34.49 38.50
CA THR A 25 -0.62 35.37 39.20
C THR A 25 -0.06 36.76 39.20
N ILE A 26 -0.76 37.74 38.61
CA ILE A 26 -0.37 39.12 38.46
C ILE A 26 -1.46 39.97 39.12
N ALA A 27 -1.10 40.84 40.08
CA ALA A 27 -2.06 41.66 40.82
C ALA A 27 -3.21 40.89 41.47
N GLY A 28 -2.94 39.64 41.91
CA GLY A 28 -3.96 38.76 42.48
C GLY A 28 -4.85 38.05 41.46
N VAL A 29 -4.63 38.28 40.15
CA VAL A 29 -5.36 37.63 39.06
C VAL A 29 -4.51 36.50 38.50
N LYS A 30 -5.04 35.28 38.48
CA LYS A 30 -4.40 34.15 37.83
C LYS A 30 -4.59 34.28 36.32
N CYS A 31 -3.50 34.36 35.56
CA CYS A 31 -3.47 34.43 34.13
C CYS A 31 -3.13 33.04 33.54
N ASP A 32 -3.91 32.61 32.54
CA ASP A 32 -3.75 31.28 31.92
C ASP A 32 -2.44 31.15 31.16
N CYS A 33 -2.00 32.21 30.49
CA CYS A 33 -0.80 32.18 29.67
C CYS A 33 -0.09 33.57 29.73
N VAL A 34 1.14 33.57 30.20
CA VAL A 34 2.01 34.74 30.31
C VAL A 34 3.31 34.47 29.58
N LEU A 35 3.71 35.38 28.70
CA LEU A 35 4.99 35.34 27.98
C LEU A 35 5.73 36.65 28.20
N LYS A 36 7.05 36.55 28.29
CA LYS A 36 7.95 37.71 28.56
C LYS A 36 9.03 37.74 27.44
N PRO A 37 8.66 38.14 26.20
CA PRO A 37 9.62 38.21 25.10
C PRO A 37 10.73 39.19 25.36
N GLN A 38 10.40 40.31 26.05
CA GLN A 38 11.34 41.32 26.51
C GLN A 38 11.01 41.71 27.97
N PRO A 39 11.97 42.24 28.72
CA PRO A 39 11.74 42.60 30.12
C PRO A 39 10.61 43.62 30.33
N ASP A 40 10.41 44.53 29.38
CA ASP A 40 9.43 45.61 29.37
C ASP A 40 8.20 45.34 28.44
N GLU A 41 8.16 44.21 27.72
CA GLU A 41 7.02 43.82 26.89
C GLU A 41 6.52 42.41 27.24
N TRP A 42 5.30 42.34 27.75
CA TRP A 42 4.66 41.08 28.14
C TRP A 42 3.42 40.82 27.29
N ILE A 43 3.18 39.52 27.03
CA ILE A 43 1.98 39.06 26.34
C ILE A 43 1.16 38.26 27.35
N ILE A 44 -0.09 38.62 27.50
CA ILE A 44 -1.04 37.95 28.39
C ILE A 44 -2.17 37.38 27.55
N VAL A 45 -2.43 36.08 27.69
CA VAL A 45 -3.51 35.41 26.98
C VAL A 45 -4.41 34.71 27.97
N GLU A 46 -5.67 35.10 28.01
CA GLU A 46 -6.72 34.45 28.77
C GLU A 46 -7.50 33.52 27.85
N ILE A 47 -7.83 32.31 28.30
CA ILE A 47 -8.33 31.22 27.44
C ILE A 47 -9.63 30.70 28.03
N THR A 48 -10.69 30.52 27.18
CA THR A 48 -11.97 29.98 27.62
C THR A 48 -12.65 29.08 26.57
N GLU A 49 -13.41 28.12 27.04
CA GLU A 49 -14.37 27.37 26.19
C GLU A 49 -15.78 28.00 26.22
N GLU A 50 -16.08 28.88 27.19
CA GLU A 50 -17.37 29.54 27.27
C GLU A 50 -17.54 30.60 26.19
N SER A 51 -18.78 30.74 25.69
CA SER A 51 -19.12 31.64 24.59
C SER A 51 -20.20 32.68 25.05
N SER A 52 -20.25 33.03 26.35
CA SER A 52 -21.18 34.02 26.84
C SER A 52 -20.58 35.42 26.87
N LEU A 53 -21.35 36.45 26.51
CA LEU A 53 -20.90 37.86 26.56
C LEU A 53 -20.57 38.30 27.98
N GLU A 54 -21.25 37.77 28.99
CA GLU A 54 -20.99 38.03 30.40
C GLU A 54 -19.59 37.51 30.81
N LYS A 55 -19.24 36.31 30.44
CA LYS A 55 -17.91 35.73 30.66
C LYS A 55 -16.82 36.58 30.01
N VAL A 56 -17.03 36.97 28.74
CA VAL A 56 -16.10 37.83 28.00
C VAL A 56 -15.84 39.14 28.74
N ARG A 57 -16.90 39.82 29.19
CA ARG A 57 -16.78 41.09 29.96
C ARG A 57 -16.02 40.90 31.27
N THR A 58 -16.31 39.79 31.98
CA THR A 58 -15.64 39.47 33.26
C THR A 58 -14.15 39.25 33.06
N ASP A 59 -13.76 38.48 32.07
CA ASP A 59 -12.35 38.19 31.83
C ASP A 59 -11.60 39.37 31.19
N ILE A 60 -12.26 40.18 30.38
CA ILE A 60 -11.72 41.48 29.93
C ILE A 60 -11.44 42.37 31.13
N ALA A 61 -12.30 42.48 32.15
CA ALA A 61 -12.07 43.27 33.34
C ALA A 61 -10.84 42.77 34.13
N LYS A 62 -10.66 41.46 34.25
CA LYS A 62 -9.43 40.86 34.82
C LYS A 62 -8.18 41.29 34.04
N LEU A 63 -8.20 41.17 32.72
CA LEU A 63 -7.08 41.55 31.84
C LEU A 63 -6.78 43.04 31.93
N VAL A 64 -7.78 43.89 32.09
CA VAL A 64 -7.59 45.34 32.34
C VAL A 64 -6.83 45.58 33.66
N THR A 65 -7.21 44.87 34.74
CA THR A 65 -6.52 44.97 36.05
C THR A 65 -5.06 44.55 35.91
N VAL A 66 -4.78 43.43 35.24
CA VAL A 66 -3.43 42.96 34.99
C VAL A 66 -2.62 43.97 34.17
N LYS A 67 -3.22 44.48 33.07
CA LYS A 67 -2.61 45.47 32.18
C LYS A 67 -2.23 46.78 32.91
N GLN A 68 -3.13 47.28 33.77
CA GLN A 68 -2.87 48.47 34.59
C GLN A 68 -1.75 48.24 35.61
N SER A 69 -1.75 47.11 36.31
CA SER A 69 -0.70 46.75 37.25
C SER A 69 0.68 46.66 36.59
N LEU A 70 0.76 46.05 35.42
CA LEU A 70 2.00 45.93 34.64
C LEU A 70 2.48 47.32 34.16
N PHE A 71 1.56 48.16 33.69
CA PHE A 71 1.88 49.52 33.27
C PHE A 71 2.46 50.37 34.40
N MET A 72 1.94 50.25 35.63
CA MET A 72 2.49 50.92 36.81
C MET A 72 3.93 50.46 37.15
N ASN A 73 4.31 49.28 36.69
CA ASN A 73 5.66 48.73 36.83
C ASN A 73 6.54 48.94 35.57
N ASN A 74 6.17 49.86 34.70
CA ASN A 74 6.83 50.17 33.43
C ASN A 74 6.92 48.97 32.46
N VAL A 75 5.94 48.04 32.49
CA VAL A 75 5.83 46.93 31.59
C VAL A 75 4.64 47.15 30.65
N PHE A 76 4.89 47.12 29.37
CA PHE A 76 3.84 47.15 28.34
C PHE A 76 3.21 45.77 28.16
N ALA A 77 1.91 45.65 28.40
CA ALA A 77 1.19 44.39 28.23
C ALA A 77 0.30 44.40 27.01
N ARG A 78 0.53 43.46 26.10
CA ARG A 78 -0.37 43.13 25.01
C ARG A 78 -1.28 41.99 25.43
N CYS A 79 -2.59 42.23 25.50
CA CYS A 79 -3.56 41.26 26.04
C CYS A 79 -4.42 40.66 24.95
N TYR A 80 -4.58 39.34 24.99
CA TYR A 80 -5.47 38.54 24.15
C TYR A 80 -6.50 37.82 25.03
N PHE A 81 -7.72 37.79 24.55
CA PHE A 81 -8.77 36.92 25.07
C PHE A 81 -9.12 35.93 24.00
N VAL A 82 -8.80 34.66 24.21
CA VAL A 82 -8.96 33.58 23.20
C VAL A 82 -10.07 32.63 23.65
N MET A 83 -11.11 32.56 22.85
CA MET A 83 -12.23 31.69 23.09
C MET A 83 -12.32 30.57 22.05
N LYS A 84 -12.97 29.46 22.39
CA LYS A 84 -13.10 28.29 21.51
C LYS A 84 -13.81 28.64 20.20
N ASN A 85 -14.97 29.30 20.30
CA ASN A 85 -15.85 29.62 19.19
C ASN A 85 -15.57 31.03 18.64
N THR A 86 -16.09 31.32 17.46
CA THR A 86 -15.98 32.64 16.83
C THR A 86 -16.67 33.69 17.69
N PRO A 87 -15.99 34.77 18.11
CA PRO A 87 -16.59 35.87 18.86
C PRO A 87 -17.63 36.60 18.04
N THR A 88 -18.70 37.04 18.70
CA THR A 88 -19.66 37.97 18.11
C THR A 88 -19.11 39.40 18.03
N ASP A 89 -19.71 40.25 17.20
CA ASP A 89 -19.31 41.65 17.07
C ASP A 89 -19.36 42.41 18.41
N SER A 90 -20.34 42.10 19.25
CA SER A 90 -20.50 42.69 20.57
C SER A 90 -19.37 42.27 21.56
N MET A 91 -18.87 41.04 21.42
CA MET A 91 -17.72 40.55 22.19
C MET A 91 -16.41 41.21 21.74
N ARG A 92 -16.24 41.38 20.42
CA ARG A 92 -15.07 42.10 19.86
C ARG A 92 -15.09 43.57 20.30
N ALA A 93 -16.22 44.25 20.18
CA ALA A 93 -16.38 45.63 20.62
C ALA A 93 -16.06 45.83 22.10
N ALA A 94 -16.43 44.85 22.96
CA ALA A 94 -16.06 44.91 24.39
C ALA A 94 -14.55 44.81 24.60
N GLY A 95 -13.82 44.03 23.82
CA GLY A 95 -12.36 43.93 23.83
C GLY A 95 -11.70 45.19 23.28
N ASP A 96 -12.13 45.65 22.13
CA ASP A 96 -11.57 46.82 21.43
C ASP A 96 -11.64 48.10 22.28
N ALA A 97 -12.73 48.25 23.02
CA ALA A 97 -12.88 49.36 23.96
C ALA A 97 -11.79 49.43 25.03
N GLN A 98 -11.16 48.30 25.35
CA GLN A 98 -10.06 48.15 26.33
C GLN A 98 -8.70 47.86 25.69
N LYS A 99 -8.62 47.90 24.36
CA LYS A 99 -7.44 47.50 23.57
C LYS A 99 -6.97 46.08 23.93
N ILE A 100 -7.91 45.16 24.04
CA ILE A 100 -7.71 43.73 24.24
C ILE A 100 -8.20 43.00 22.99
N PHE A 101 -7.35 42.14 22.44
CA PHE A 101 -7.67 41.37 21.21
C PHE A 101 -8.55 40.17 21.54
N VAL A 102 -9.82 40.24 21.17
CA VAL A 102 -10.75 39.10 21.32
C VAL A 102 -10.69 38.25 20.03
N ARG A 103 -10.31 36.98 20.17
CA ARG A 103 -10.10 36.06 19.04
C ARG A 103 -10.76 34.71 19.31
N SER A 104 -11.17 34.04 18.25
CA SER A 104 -11.34 32.59 18.36
C SER A 104 -9.97 31.90 18.42
N ALA A 105 -9.95 30.67 18.93
CA ALA A 105 -8.73 29.85 18.93
C ALA A 105 -8.18 29.64 17.52
N GLU A 106 -9.07 29.52 16.52
CA GLU A 106 -8.72 29.42 15.11
C GLU A 106 -8.10 30.72 14.57
N GLU A 107 -8.68 31.87 14.85
CA GLU A 107 -8.16 33.17 14.46
C GLU A 107 -6.78 33.43 15.09
N PHE A 108 -6.65 33.15 16.40
CA PHE A 108 -5.38 33.29 17.11
C PHE A 108 -4.27 32.43 16.53
N GLN A 109 -4.61 31.20 16.15
CA GLN A 109 -3.72 30.28 15.45
C GLN A 109 -3.35 30.81 14.05
N ASN A 110 -4.34 31.23 13.27
CA ASN A 110 -4.15 31.69 11.89
C ASN A 110 -3.38 33.02 11.80
N GLU A 111 -3.39 33.85 12.84
CA GLU A 111 -2.53 35.03 12.94
C GLU A 111 -1.03 34.67 12.97
N TYR A 112 -0.68 33.47 13.43
CA TYR A 112 0.71 33.01 13.49
C TYR A 112 1.07 32.10 12.31
N PHE A 113 0.29 31.05 12.08
CA PHE A 113 0.44 30.22 10.89
C PHE A 113 -0.94 29.79 10.38
N GLN A 114 -1.12 29.93 9.09
CA GLN A 114 -2.42 29.82 8.43
C GLN A 114 -2.86 28.34 8.31
N TYR A 115 -2.96 27.61 9.44
CA TYR A 115 -3.24 26.19 9.46
C TYR A 115 -4.63 25.86 8.89
N SER A 116 -5.65 26.67 9.18
CA SER A 116 -6.98 26.49 8.58
C SER A 116 -6.94 26.67 7.07
N ASN A 117 -6.16 27.63 6.57
CA ASN A 117 -5.94 27.83 5.14
C ASN A 117 -5.18 26.65 4.53
N TYR A 118 -4.17 26.13 5.23
CA TYR A 118 -3.50 24.88 4.83
C TYR A 118 -4.50 23.73 4.67
N VAL A 119 -5.30 23.45 5.70
CA VAL A 119 -6.29 22.35 5.68
C VAL A 119 -7.28 22.53 4.53
N TYR A 120 -7.81 23.73 4.34
CA TYR A 120 -8.75 24.04 3.25
C TYR A 120 -8.11 23.82 1.88
N THR A 121 -6.92 24.34 1.66
CA THR A 121 -6.21 24.21 0.38
C THR A 121 -5.79 22.78 0.13
N ARG A 122 -5.28 22.09 1.17
CA ARG A 122 -4.84 20.69 1.06
C ARG A 122 -5.98 19.73 0.73
N LYS A 123 -7.18 19.95 1.30
CA LYS A 123 -8.38 19.14 0.99
C LYS A 123 -8.80 19.24 -0.48
N LYS A 124 -8.50 20.35 -1.14
CA LYS A 124 -8.79 20.56 -2.57
C LYS A 124 -7.76 19.94 -3.50
N LYS A 125 -6.59 19.57 -2.98
CA LYS A 125 -5.52 18.95 -3.76
C LYS A 125 -5.61 17.42 -3.70
N GLN A 126 -5.07 16.79 -4.71
CA GLN A 126 -4.97 15.34 -4.82
C GLN A 126 -4.21 14.73 -3.64
N PHE A 127 -4.66 13.56 -3.18
CA PHE A 127 -3.94 12.70 -2.24
C PHE A 127 -3.33 11.52 -3.01
N GLY A 128 -2.00 11.49 -3.12
CA GLY A 128 -1.28 10.47 -3.85
C GLY A 128 -1.83 10.27 -5.27
N SER A 129 -2.28 9.06 -5.58
CA SER A 129 -2.86 8.69 -6.88
C SER A 129 -4.40 8.75 -6.93
N LEU A 130 -5.07 9.35 -5.92
CA LEU A 130 -6.53 9.43 -5.85
C LEU A 130 -7.07 10.50 -6.80
N ILE A 131 -7.30 10.11 -8.03
CA ILE A 131 -7.88 10.94 -9.09
C ILE A 131 -9.10 10.28 -9.70
N ASN A 132 -10.05 11.07 -10.09
CA ASN A 132 -11.15 10.63 -10.96
C ASN A 132 -10.57 10.27 -12.34
N ILE A 133 -10.81 9.05 -12.78
CA ILE A 133 -10.26 8.50 -14.02
C ILE A 133 -10.65 9.33 -15.25
N GLU A 134 -11.82 9.95 -15.23
CA GLU A 134 -12.36 10.70 -16.37
C GLU A 134 -11.87 12.14 -16.42
N THR A 135 -11.94 12.82 -15.28
CA THR A 135 -11.67 14.27 -15.22
C THR A 135 -10.21 14.59 -14.88
N GLY A 136 -9.49 13.67 -14.22
CA GLY A 136 -8.18 13.92 -13.65
C GLY A 136 -8.22 14.76 -12.37
N GLU A 137 -9.41 15.12 -11.87
CA GLU A 137 -9.60 15.87 -10.64
C GLU A 137 -9.49 14.94 -9.40
N PRO A 138 -9.26 15.48 -8.19
CA PRO A 138 -9.23 14.69 -6.97
C PRO A 138 -10.52 13.87 -6.78
N GLU A 139 -10.36 12.59 -6.38
CA GLU A 139 -11.48 11.67 -6.22
C GLU A 139 -12.33 12.03 -4.98
N SER A 140 -13.66 11.95 -5.10
CA SER A 140 -14.64 12.31 -4.06
C SER A 140 -15.36 11.11 -3.42
N ASN A 141 -15.06 9.86 -3.83
CA ASN A 141 -15.75 8.67 -3.31
C ASN A 141 -15.65 8.55 -1.78
N ILE A 142 -16.66 7.93 -1.16
CA ILE A 142 -16.70 7.68 0.28
C ILE A 142 -15.71 6.58 0.65
N TYR A 143 -15.03 6.76 1.78
CA TYR A 143 -14.13 5.75 2.33
C TYR A 143 -14.89 4.49 2.76
N ILE A 144 -14.33 3.32 2.43
CA ILE A 144 -14.81 2.03 2.93
C ILE A 144 -13.93 1.63 4.10
N ASP A 145 -14.55 1.31 5.24
CA ASP A 145 -13.82 0.86 6.41
C ASP A 145 -13.09 -0.46 6.12
N VAL A 146 -11.77 -0.37 6.13
CA VAL A 146 -10.86 -1.51 6.02
C VAL A 146 -9.96 -1.58 7.25
N SER A 147 -9.48 -2.78 7.55
CA SER A 147 -8.44 -2.99 8.54
C SER A 147 -7.08 -3.17 7.87
N TYR A 148 -6.02 -2.99 8.67
CA TYR A 148 -4.64 -3.09 8.24
C TYR A 148 -3.91 -4.08 9.12
N SER A 149 -3.24 -5.07 8.52
CA SER A 149 -2.57 -6.12 9.28
C SER A 149 -1.26 -5.64 9.88
N ASN A 150 -1.09 -5.78 11.19
CA ASN A 150 0.17 -5.50 11.86
C ASN A 150 1.12 -6.68 11.67
N LEU A 151 2.20 -6.48 10.94
CA LEU A 151 3.14 -7.54 10.56
C LEU A 151 3.86 -8.20 11.74
N LYS A 152 4.00 -7.50 12.88
CA LYS A 152 4.64 -8.06 14.09
C LYS A 152 3.69 -8.90 14.95
N THR A 153 2.45 -8.44 15.06
CA THR A 153 1.48 -9.05 15.99
C THR A 153 0.45 -9.92 15.29
N GLY A 154 0.31 -9.80 13.97
CA GLY A 154 -0.74 -10.43 13.19
C GLY A 154 -2.16 -9.88 13.49
N LYS A 155 -2.27 -8.81 14.30
CA LYS A 155 -3.55 -8.20 14.64
C LYS A 155 -3.92 -7.17 13.58
N ASP A 156 -5.16 -7.19 13.15
CA ASP A 156 -5.72 -6.13 12.31
C ASP A 156 -6.02 -4.87 13.12
N LEU A 157 -5.66 -3.72 12.58
CA LEU A 157 -5.92 -2.41 13.16
C LEU A 157 -6.91 -1.63 12.30
N SER A 158 -7.85 -0.97 12.96
CA SER A 158 -8.74 -0.01 12.34
C SER A 158 -8.06 1.35 12.13
N ILE A 159 -8.68 2.21 11.35
CA ILE A 159 -8.19 3.59 11.15
C ILE A 159 -8.12 4.37 12.47
N ASP A 160 -9.08 4.18 13.37
CA ASP A 160 -9.09 4.85 14.68
C ASP A 160 -7.94 4.40 15.57
N GLU A 161 -7.58 3.10 15.55
CA GLU A 161 -6.41 2.58 16.25
C GLU A 161 -5.11 3.18 15.68
N ILE A 162 -5.00 3.33 14.34
CA ILE A 162 -3.87 3.99 13.69
C ILE A 162 -3.78 5.46 14.11
N ILE A 163 -4.88 6.18 14.11
CA ILE A 163 -4.95 7.58 14.58
C ILE A 163 -4.47 7.71 16.02
N ASN A 164 -4.87 6.80 16.90
CA ASN A 164 -4.44 6.79 18.30
C ASN A 164 -2.93 6.54 18.44
N LEU A 165 -2.36 5.65 17.61
CA LEU A 165 -0.91 5.44 17.54
C LEU A 165 -0.18 6.72 17.09
N LEU A 166 -0.67 7.39 16.05
CA LEU A 166 -0.09 8.63 15.55
C LEU A 166 -0.18 9.77 16.60
N LYS A 167 -1.31 9.91 17.28
CA LYS A 167 -1.49 10.87 18.38
C LYS A 167 -0.54 10.60 19.55
N SER A 168 -0.13 9.35 19.77
CA SER A 168 0.86 8.98 20.77
C SER A 168 2.32 9.13 20.30
N GLY A 169 2.56 9.74 19.13
CA GLY A 169 3.89 10.00 18.57
C GLY A 169 4.54 8.79 17.90
N LYS A 170 3.81 7.71 17.66
CA LYS A 170 4.36 6.51 17.00
C LYS A 170 4.64 6.74 15.53
N LYS A 171 5.67 6.05 15.03
CA LYS A 171 6.00 5.97 13.61
C LYS A 171 5.33 4.73 13.03
N VAL A 172 4.55 4.91 11.97
CA VAL A 172 3.78 3.85 11.33
C VAL A 172 4.17 3.80 9.85
N ILE A 173 4.46 2.62 9.34
CA ILE A 173 4.65 2.39 7.90
C ILE A 173 3.51 1.51 7.42
N LEU A 174 2.80 1.96 6.39
CA LEU A 174 1.75 1.22 5.72
C LEU A 174 2.24 0.76 4.34
N LYS A 175 2.45 -0.54 4.19
CA LYS A 175 2.85 -1.19 2.94
C LYS A 175 1.65 -1.72 2.17
N GLY A 176 1.79 -1.84 0.88
CA GLY A 176 0.81 -2.51 0.01
C GLY A 176 1.03 -2.17 -1.46
N ASP A 177 0.50 -3.01 -2.33
CA ASP A 177 0.58 -2.83 -3.78
C ASP A 177 -0.22 -1.62 -4.29
N PHE A 178 -0.06 -1.32 -5.57
CA PHE A 178 -0.84 -0.29 -6.24
C PHE A 178 -2.35 -0.62 -6.20
N GLY A 179 -3.17 0.40 -5.97
CA GLY A 179 -4.64 0.24 -5.98
C GLY A 179 -5.27 -0.33 -4.70
N LEU A 180 -4.48 -0.65 -3.65
CA LEU A 180 -4.97 -1.18 -2.37
C LEU A 180 -5.49 -0.12 -1.38
N GLY A 181 -5.51 1.16 -1.78
CA GLY A 181 -6.12 2.21 -0.97
C GLY A 181 -5.21 2.90 0.03
N LYS A 182 -3.87 2.80 -0.06
CA LYS A 182 -2.93 3.52 0.83
C LYS A 182 -3.19 5.02 0.89
N SER A 183 -3.25 5.69 -0.26
CA SER A 183 -3.55 7.13 -0.34
C SER A 183 -4.96 7.45 0.18
N ARG A 184 -5.89 6.51 0.06
CA ARG A 184 -7.24 6.60 0.61
C ARG A 184 -7.23 6.60 2.13
N CYS A 185 -6.39 5.74 2.73
CA CYS A 185 -6.12 5.71 4.17
C CYS A 185 -5.53 7.05 4.65
N VAL A 186 -4.52 7.57 3.94
CA VAL A 186 -3.90 8.86 4.25
C VAL A 186 -4.93 9.98 4.22
N LYS A 187 -5.75 10.04 3.16
CA LYS A 187 -6.83 11.03 3.02
C LYS A 187 -7.84 10.92 4.16
N GLN A 188 -8.31 9.73 4.48
CA GLN A 188 -9.29 9.50 5.55
C GLN A 188 -8.75 9.91 6.91
N ILE A 189 -7.50 9.55 7.24
CA ILE A 189 -6.83 9.98 8.48
C ILE A 189 -6.72 11.51 8.52
N PHE A 190 -6.33 12.13 7.40
CA PHE A 190 -6.26 13.60 7.30
C PHE A 190 -7.64 14.23 7.52
N ASP A 191 -8.67 13.72 6.89
CA ASP A 191 -10.04 14.24 7.03
C ASP A 191 -10.55 14.13 8.47
N ILE A 192 -10.34 12.98 9.14
CA ILE A 192 -10.72 12.79 10.54
C ILE A 192 -9.94 13.74 11.47
N LEU A 193 -8.62 13.81 11.32
CA LEU A 193 -7.77 14.63 12.16
C LEU A 193 -7.95 16.14 11.95
N THR A 194 -8.53 16.55 10.83
CA THR A 194 -8.78 17.95 10.49
C THR A 194 -10.25 18.36 10.59
N GLN A 195 -11.12 17.53 11.18
CA GLN A 195 -12.52 17.91 11.47
C GLN A 195 -12.61 19.04 12.49
N ASP A 196 -11.78 18.97 13.52
CA ASP A 196 -11.66 20.06 14.52
C ASP A 196 -10.22 20.60 14.47
N VAL A 197 -10.04 21.65 13.68
CA VAL A 197 -8.74 22.29 13.43
C VAL A 197 -8.12 22.85 14.72
N VAL A 198 -8.93 23.14 15.71
CA VAL A 198 -8.49 23.75 16.97
C VAL A 198 -8.01 22.71 17.98
N ARG A 199 -8.65 21.55 18.06
CA ARG A 199 -8.38 20.51 19.09
C ARG A 199 -7.48 19.38 18.60
N SER A 200 -7.47 19.14 17.30
CA SER A 200 -6.68 18.06 16.72
C SER A 200 -5.21 18.42 16.59
N PRO A 201 -4.30 17.44 16.52
CA PRO A 201 -2.90 17.68 16.19
C PRO A 201 -2.75 18.42 14.86
N TYR A 202 -1.65 19.18 14.71
CA TYR A 202 -1.30 19.71 13.40
C TYR A 202 -0.98 18.57 12.45
N THR A 203 -1.82 18.39 11.45
CA THR A 203 -1.68 17.27 10.51
C THR A 203 -1.22 17.80 9.17
N ILE A 204 -0.02 17.39 8.75
CA ILE A 204 0.61 17.77 7.49
C ILE A 204 0.61 16.54 6.58
N ALA A 205 -0.03 16.62 5.41
CA ALA A 205 -0.12 15.52 4.46
C ALA A 205 0.64 15.86 3.17
N ILE A 206 1.70 15.11 2.88
CA ILE A 206 2.64 15.36 1.78
C ILE A 206 2.59 14.20 0.79
N ASN A 207 2.42 14.50 -0.49
CA ASN A 207 2.59 13.54 -1.58
C ASN A 207 4.07 13.50 -1.95
N LEU A 208 4.77 12.43 -1.64
CA LEU A 208 6.23 12.35 -1.81
C LEU A 208 6.66 12.38 -3.28
N ARG A 209 5.79 11.96 -4.22
CA ARG A 209 6.05 12.03 -5.67
C ARG A 209 6.38 13.43 -6.19
N GLU A 210 5.83 14.46 -5.53
CA GLU A 210 6.01 15.86 -5.93
C GLU A 210 7.39 16.41 -5.53
N HIS A 211 8.14 15.64 -4.70
CA HIS A 211 9.38 16.05 -4.09
C HIS A 211 10.61 15.27 -4.57
N TRP A 212 10.52 14.73 -5.78
CA TRP A 212 11.61 14.00 -6.41
C TRP A 212 12.93 14.79 -6.40
N GLY A 213 14.04 14.10 -6.06
CA GLY A 213 15.37 14.67 -6.03
C GLY A 213 15.66 15.60 -4.85
N ALA A 214 14.74 15.77 -3.89
CA ALA A 214 15.01 16.50 -2.66
C ALA A 214 16.09 15.76 -1.83
N LYS A 215 17.01 16.54 -1.23
CA LYS A 215 18.13 16.01 -0.43
C LYS A 215 17.96 16.28 1.07
N ARG A 216 17.12 17.22 1.45
CA ARG A 216 16.89 17.65 2.84
C ARG A 216 15.40 17.81 3.14
N ALA A 217 15.02 17.63 4.39
CA ALA A 217 13.66 17.84 4.89
C ALA A 217 13.09 19.20 4.50
N LEU A 218 13.88 20.26 4.64
CA LEU A 218 13.47 21.62 4.30
C LEU A 218 13.10 21.80 2.83
N GLU A 219 13.71 21.06 1.91
CA GLU A 219 13.36 21.12 0.50
C GLU A 219 11.95 20.53 0.25
N ILE A 220 11.63 19.42 0.91
CA ILE A 220 10.28 18.82 0.85
C ILE A 220 9.26 19.81 1.38
N LEU A 221 9.49 20.38 2.56
CA LEU A 221 8.56 21.30 3.20
C LEU A 221 8.39 22.59 2.39
N ASN A 222 9.49 23.19 1.92
CA ASN A 222 9.41 24.40 1.11
C ASN A 222 8.63 24.19 -0.19
N ARG A 223 8.90 23.10 -0.91
CA ARG A 223 8.16 22.78 -2.15
C ARG A 223 6.67 22.55 -1.83
N HIS A 224 6.36 21.74 -0.83
CA HIS A 224 4.99 21.41 -0.45
C HIS A 224 4.16 22.65 -0.10
N PHE A 225 4.66 23.52 0.77
CA PHE A 225 3.91 24.71 1.17
C PHE A 225 3.84 25.76 0.05
N SER A 226 4.92 25.94 -0.73
CA SER A 226 4.93 26.84 -1.87
C SER A 226 3.92 26.44 -2.95
N GLU A 227 3.77 25.14 -3.24
CA GLU A 227 2.75 24.63 -4.18
C GLU A 227 1.30 24.87 -3.70
N LEU A 228 1.12 25.00 -2.39
CA LEU A 228 -0.16 25.36 -1.79
C LEU A 228 -0.36 26.89 -1.66
N GLY A 229 0.63 27.70 -2.10
CA GLY A 229 0.60 29.15 -1.99
C GLY A 229 0.78 29.65 -0.54
N LEU A 230 1.47 28.86 0.31
CA LEU A 230 1.69 29.18 1.73
C LEU A 230 3.16 29.44 2.02
N ASP A 231 3.43 30.28 3.01
CA ASP A 231 4.79 30.53 3.48
C ASP A 231 5.30 29.34 4.32
N ALA A 232 6.28 28.64 3.78
CA ALA A 232 6.86 27.46 4.41
C ALA A 232 7.51 27.76 5.77
N GLN A 233 8.06 28.97 5.99
CA GLN A 233 8.76 29.32 7.23
C GLN A 233 7.84 29.22 8.44
N ASN A 234 6.57 29.55 8.28
CA ASN A 234 5.58 29.47 9.35
C ASN A 234 5.25 28.03 9.75
N PHE A 235 5.46 27.06 8.84
CA PHE A 235 5.16 25.64 9.07
C PHE A 235 6.38 24.81 9.44
N ILE A 236 7.59 25.25 9.10
CA ILE A 236 8.83 24.50 9.37
C ILE A 236 8.96 24.18 10.86
N LYS A 237 8.63 25.11 11.77
CA LYS A 237 8.70 24.88 13.21
C LYS A 237 7.69 23.84 13.73
N THR A 238 6.72 23.42 12.93
CA THR A 238 5.71 22.44 13.36
C THR A 238 6.29 21.04 13.51
N TYR A 239 7.36 20.67 12.78
CA TYR A 239 7.95 19.33 12.90
C TYR A 239 8.64 19.09 14.25
N GLU A 240 9.09 20.15 14.92
CA GLU A 240 9.68 20.09 16.26
C GLU A 240 8.62 19.92 17.38
N GLN A 241 7.35 20.01 17.03
CA GLN A 241 6.25 19.91 18.00
C GLN A 241 5.78 18.47 18.18
N PRO A 242 5.72 17.95 19.42
CA PRO A 242 5.23 16.60 19.68
C PRO A 242 3.74 16.39 19.30
N ASN A 243 2.97 17.48 19.22
CA ASN A 243 1.55 17.45 18.81
C ASN A 243 1.36 17.67 17.31
N THR A 244 2.30 17.21 16.48
CA THR A 244 2.21 17.28 15.02
C THR A 244 2.18 15.86 14.44
N ILE A 245 1.40 15.64 13.40
CA ILE A 245 1.33 14.39 12.68
C ILE A 245 1.69 14.64 11.22
N TYR A 246 2.64 13.88 10.70
CA TYR A 246 3.01 13.88 9.30
C TYR A 246 2.48 12.64 8.60
N LEU A 247 1.74 12.86 7.52
CA LEU A 247 1.22 11.83 6.62
C LEU A 247 2.00 11.91 5.30
N LEU A 248 2.90 10.96 5.06
CA LEU A 248 3.88 10.97 3.98
C LEU A 248 3.51 9.88 3.00
N ASP A 249 2.87 10.24 1.88
CA ASP A 249 2.29 9.28 0.93
C ASP A 249 3.24 8.97 -0.22
N GLY A 250 3.63 7.69 -0.37
CA GLY A 250 4.35 7.16 -1.51
C GLY A 250 5.88 7.28 -1.45
N PHE A 251 6.57 6.62 -0.50
CA PHE A 251 8.05 6.62 -0.46
C PHE A 251 8.69 6.02 -1.72
N ASP A 252 8.00 5.09 -2.38
CA ASP A 252 8.42 4.48 -3.63
C ASP A 252 8.30 5.43 -4.84
N GLU A 253 7.54 6.50 -4.71
CA GLU A 253 7.33 7.49 -5.76
C GLU A 253 8.36 8.64 -5.71
N ILE A 254 9.12 8.79 -4.63
CA ILE A 254 10.25 9.73 -4.52
C ILE A 254 11.51 9.19 -5.21
N GLY A 255 11.49 7.93 -5.59
CA GLY A 255 12.60 7.14 -6.03
C GLY A 255 13.18 7.49 -7.40
N THR A 256 14.33 6.88 -7.68
CA THR A 256 15.13 7.14 -8.86
C THR A 256 14.52 6.57 -10.14
N GLN A 257 14.63 7.32 -11.22
CA GLN A 257 14.43 6.82 -12.58
C GLN A 257 15.63 5.99 -13.10
N SER A 258 16.71 5.87 -12.32
CA SER A 258 17.89 5.10 -12.71
C SER A 258 17.81 3.67 -12.19
N TRP A 259 17.91 2.74 -13.10
CA TRP A 259 18.00 1.32 -12.82
C TRP A 259 19.45 0.82 -12.97
N SER A 260 19.84 -0.13 -12.14
CA SER A 260 21.13 -0.84 -12.26
C SER A 260 20.88 -2.32 -12.02
N SER A 261 21.52 -3.16 -12.81
CA SER A 261 21.57 -4.60 -12.57
C SER A 261 22.44 -4.99 -11.38
N ASP A 262 23.27 -4.06 -10.87
CA ASP A 262 24.06 -4.25 -9.66
C ASP A 262 23.21 -3.93 -8.42
N PRO A 263 22.95 -4.90 -7.53
CA PRO A 263 22.11 -4.72 -6.34
C PRO A 263 22.65 -3.73 -5.33
N ARG A 264 23.96 -3.71 -5.11
CA ARG A 264 24.60 -2.77 -4.17
C ARG A 264 24.41 -1.34 -4.67
N LYS A 265 24.54 -1.16 -5.99
CA LYS A 265 24.28 0.11 -6.64
C LYS A 265 22.80 0.49 -6.58
N MET A 266 21.88 -0.47 -6.74
CA MET A 266 20.45 -0.25 -6.57
C MET A 266 20.08 0.12 -5.13
N GLN A 267 20.64 -0.56 -4.13
CA GLN A 267 20.45 -0.21 -2.72
C GLN A 267 20.92 1.21 -2.45
N HIS A 268 22.11 1.56 -2.89
CA HIS A 268 22.67 2.91 -2.73
C HIS A 268 21.81 3.99 -3.44
N LEU A 269 21.27 3.70 -4.63
CA LEU A 269 20.37 4.59 -5.33
C LEU A 269 19.06 4.79 -4.55
N ARG A 270 18.50 3.74 -3.94
CA ARG A 270 17.31 3.85 -3.08
C ARG A 270 17.59 4.68 -1.83
N GLU A 271 18.72 4.45 -1.16
CA GLU A 271 19.14 5.24 0.02
C GLU A 271 19.26 6.74 -0.30
N ILE A 272 19.90 7.09 -1.43
CA ILE A 272 19.99 8.48 -1.89
C ILE A 272 18.62 9.07 -2.18
N SER A 273 17.74 8.29 -2.79
CA SER A 273 16.40 8.76 -3.19
C SER A 273 15.53 9.14 -2.00
N VAL A 274 15.66 8.42 -0.88
CA VAL A 274 14.88 8.67 0.33
C VAL A 274 15.62 9.50 1.37
N CYS A 275 16.81 10.05 1.07
CA CYS A 275 17.62 10.76 2.07
C CYS A 275 16.91 11.98 2.69
N ALA A 276 16.16 12.75 1.89
CA ALA A 276 15.37 13.88 2.40
C ALA A 276 14.21 13.42 3.28
N LEU A 277 13.60 12.28 2.94
CA LEU A 277 12.55 11.68 3.75
C LEU A 277 13.11 11.18 5.08
N LYS A 278 14.28 10.51 5.06
CA LYS A 278 15.02 10.11 6.26
C LYS A 278 15.30 11.30 7.18
N ASP A 279 15.79 12.40 6.61
CA ASP A 279 16.04 13.64 7.34
C ASP A 279 14.75 14.20 7.98
N LEU A 280 13.65 14.27 7.23
CA LEU A 280 12.36 14.72 7.73
C LEU A 280 11.85 13.85 8.88
N VAL A 281 11.83 12.52 8.69
CA VAL A 281 11.34 11.57 9.70
C VAL A 281 12.16 11.61 10.97
N GLY A 282 13.49 11.83 10.85
CA GLY A 282 14.38 11.96 11.99
C GLY A 282 14.15 13.23 12.83
N GLN A 283 13.65 14.29 12.20
CA GLN A 283 13.38 15.58 12.88
C GLN A 283 11.98 15.63 13.51
N VAL A 284 10.99 14.90 12.97
CA VAL A 284 9.61 14.92 13.45
C VAL A 284 9.50 14.26 14.82
N GLN A 285 9.14 15.03 15.86
CA GLN A 285 8.91 14.52 17.21
C GLN A 285 7.53 13.86 17.39
N GLY A 286 6.52 14.29 16.63
CA GLY A 286 5.17 13.77 16.67
C GLY A 286 4.98 12.46 15.91
N GLY A 287 3.72 12.12 15.62
CA GLY A 287 3.36 10.92 14.86
C GLY A 287 3.74 11.01 13.38
N VAL A 288 4.12 9.89 12.78
CA VAL A 288 4.38 9.83 11.33
C VAL A 288 3.71 8.60 10.75
N LEU A 289 2.94 8.78 9.69
CA LEU A 289 2.50 7.70 8.81
C LEU A 289 3.25 7.84 7.49
N ILE A 290 3.91 6.76 7.07
CA ILE A 290 4.58 6.68 5.77
C ILE A 290 3.92 5.57 4.97
N THR A 291 3.58 5.82 3.71
CA THR A 291 3.04 4.78 2.84
C THR A 291 3.97 4.47 1.67
N GLY A 292 3.89 3.27 1.15
CA GLY A 292 4.64 2.89 -0.05
C GLY A 292 4.39 1.46 -0.47
N ARG A 293 5.05 1.04 -1.56
CA ARG A 293 4.93 -0.32 -2.08
C ARG A 293 5.79 -1.29 -1.29
N GLU A 294 5.27 -2.53 -1.15
CA GLU A 294 5.92 -3.59 -0.38
C GLU A 294 7.32 -3.92 -0.91
N TYR A 295 7.47 -3.97 -2.22
CA TYR A 295 8.70 -4.44 -2.89
C TYR A 295 9.66 -3.34 -3.35
N TYR A 296 9.51 -2.11 -2.86
CA TYR A 296 10.45 -1.04 -3.19
C TYR A 296 11.83 -1.28 -2.58
N PHE A 297 11.87 -1.80 -1.34
CA PHE A 297 13.09 -2.25 -0.67
C PHE A 297 13.18 -3.78 -0.70
N ASN A 298 14.37 -4.33 -0.67
CA ASN A 298 14.57 -5.79 -0.67
C ASN A 298 14.11 -6.43 0.65
N SER A 299 14.19 -5.68 1.76
CA SER A 299 13.79 -6.17 3.08
C SER A 299 13.23 -5.05 3.96
N ASP A 300 12.48 -5.43 5.01
CA ASP A 300 12.03 -4.49 6.05
C ASP A 300 13.21 -3.85 6.80
N ALA A 301 14.32 -4.57 6.94
CA ALA A 301 15.54 -4.05 7.56
C ALA A 301 16.17 -2.93 6.71
N GLU A 302 16.30 -3.12 5.40
CA GLU A 302 16.74 -2.09 4.47
C GLU A 302 15.82 -0.87 4.50
N MET A 303 14.50 -1.10 4.44
CA MET A 303 13.49 -0.04 4.49
C MET A 303 13.63 0.82 5.75
N LEU A 304 13.65 0.19 6.91
CA LEU A 304 13.78 0.90 8.19
C LEU A 304 15.09 1.69 8.28
N SER A 305 16.21 1.09 7.89
CA SER A 305 17.52 1.74 7.87
C SER A 305 17.55 2.94 6.93
N SER A 306 17.02 2.76 5.71
CA SER A 306 16.98 3.82 4.69
C SER A 306 16.07 4.98 5.09
N LEU A 307 15.01 4.72 5.85
CA LEU A 307 14.11 5.74 6.40
C LEU A 307 14.56 6.29 7.76
N GLY A 308 15.66 5.80 8.32
CA GLY A 308 16.17 6.25 9.62
C GLY A 308 15.30 5.83 10.81
N LEU A 309 14.60 4.72 10.69
CA LEU A 309 13.67 4.20 11.68
C LEU A 309 14.21 2.95 12.39
N SER A 310 13.86 2.77 13.65
CA SER A 310 14.19 1.56 14.39
C SER A 310 13.03 0.58 14.43
N SER A 311 13.31 -0.71 14.31
CA SER A 311 12.29 -1.75 14.33
C SER A 311 11.54 -1.86 15.66
N SER A 312 12.12 -1.41 16.78
CA SER A 312 11.49 -1.42 18.11
C SER A 312 10.44 -0.32 18.29
N GLN A 313 10.58 0.80 17.58
CA GLN A 313 9.72 1.98 17.72
C GLN A 313 8.72 2.14 16.57
N THR A 314 8.91 1.38 15.49
CA THR A 314 8.10 1.48 14.27
C THR A 314 7.08 0.34 14.20
N ILE A 315 5.86 0.70 13.82
CA ILE A 315 4.77 -0.23 13.57
C ILE A 315 4.65 -0.43 12.07
N LEU A 316 4.81 -1.67 11.63
CA LEU A 316 4.67 -2.06 10.24
C LEU A 316 3.27 -2.61 10.00
N LEU A 317 2.55 -1.96 9.11
CA LEU A 317 1.20 -2.33 8.68
C LEU A 317 1.22 -2.72 7.20
N GLU A 318 0.33 -3.63 6.85
CA GLU A 318 0.12 -4.05 5.47
C GLU A 318 -1.37 -3.88 5.11
N CYS A 319 -1.62 -3.38 3.89
CA CYS A 319 -2.95 -3.37 3.33
C CYS A 319 -3.38 -4.81 3.00
N HIS A 320 -4.62 -5.18 3.31
CA HIS A 320 -5.19 -6.41 2.75
C HIS A 320 -5.21 -6.31 1.22
N GLN A 321 -4.85 -7.41 0.57
CA GLN A 321 -4.74 -7.47 -0.89
C GLN A 321 -6.10 -7.27 -1.57
N GLU A 322 -7.19 -7.66 -0.90
CA GLU A 322 -8.53 -7.64 -1.44
C GLU A 322 -9.56 -7.23 -0.40
N PHE A 323 -10.66 -6.71 -0.86
CA PHE A 323 -11.84 -6.51 -0.02
C PHE A 323 -12.45 -7.85 0.41
N THR A 324 -12.97 -7.89 1.63
CA THR A 324 -13.94 -8.92 2.03
C THR A 324 -15.23 -8.75 1.24
N ASP A 325 -16.05 -9.80 1.15
CA ASP A 325 -17.34 -9.71 0.44
C ASP A 325 -18.24 -8.62 1.00
N THR A 326 -18.20 -8.39 2.31
CA THR A 326 -18.96 -7.33 2.97
C THR A 326 -18.46 -5.92 2.57
N GLN A 327 -17.14 -5.74 2.48
CA GLN A 327 -16.54 -4.48 2.04
C GLN A 327 -16.79 -4.24 0.57
N LEU A 328 -16.66 -5.30 -0.24
CA LEU A 328 -16.92 -5.27 -1.66
C LEU A 328 -18.37 -4.91 -1.95
N LEU A 329 -19.34 -5.52 -1.25
CA LEU A 329 -20.75 -5.18 -1.39
C LEU A 329 -21.01 -3.71 -1.08
N LYS A 330 -20.44 -3.18 0.02
CA LYS A 330 -20.55 -1.75 0.37
C LYS A 330 -19.95 -0.86 -0.72
N PHE A 331 -18.81 -1.25 -1.30
CA PHE A 331 -18.17 -0.49 -2.37
C PHE A 331 -19.01 -0.49 -3.65
N ILE A 332 -19.53 -1.64 -4.05
CA ILE A 332 -20.40 -1.79 -5.22
C ILE A 332 -21.68 -0.96 -5.03
N ALA A 333 -22.33 -1.04 -3.86
CA ALA A 333 -23.57 -0.33 -3.54
C ALA A 333 -23.42 1.21 -3.51
N GLN A 334 -22.20 1.75 -3.45
CA GLN A 334 -21.98 3.20 -3.64
C GLN A 334 -22.10 3.64 -5.11
N ASN A 335 -21.95 2.71 -6.06
CA ASN A 335 -21.85 3.01 -7.48
C ASN A 335 -23.06 2.51 -8.27
N ILE A 336 -23.78 1.48 -7.77
CA ILE A 336 -24.99 0.91 -8.39
C ILE A 336 -26.06 0.63 -7.33
N PRO A 337 -27.34 0.47 -7.71
CA PRO A 337 -28.42 0.15 -6.77
C PRO A 337 -28.12 -1.12 -5.94
N ALA A 338 -28.52 -1.12 -4.66
CA ALA A 338 -28.21 -2.21 -3.73
C ALA A 338 -28.72 -3.59 -4.21
N THR A 339 -29.88 -3.65 -4.88
CA THR A 339 -30.42 -4.88 -5.47
C THR A 339 -29.52 -5.48 -6.55
N ASP A 340 -28.82 -4.62 -7.30
CA ASP A 340 -27.93 -5.03 -8.36
C ASP A 340 -26.53 -5.33 -7.82
N ALA A 341 -26.16 -4.73 -6.68
CA ALA A 341 -24.89 -4.96 -6.02
C ALA A 341 -24.72 -6.40 -5.53
N GLU A 342 -25.77 -7.02 -4.97
CA GLU A 342 -25.75 -8.43 -4.56
C GLU A 342 -25.61 -9.38 -5.77
N LYS A 343 -26.30 -9.09 -6.86
CA LYS A 343 -26.17 -9.85 -8.11
C LYS A 343 -24.75 -9.71 -8.68
N ALA A 344 -24.25 -8.48 -8.72
CA ALA A 344 -22.91 -8.19 -9.19
C ALA A 344 -21.85 -8.95 -8.37
N LEU A 345 -21.96 -8.97 -7.05
CA LEU A 345 -21.06 -9.72 -6.18
C LEU A 345 -21.12 -11.23 -6.44
N SER A 346 -22.34 -11.79 -6.58
CA SER A 346 -22.54 -13.23 -6.83
C SER A 346 -22.06 -13.68 -8.21
N SER A 347 -21.95 -12.77 -9.16
CA SER A 347 -21.47 -13.03 -10.52
C SER A 347 -19.94 -12.98 -10.64
N LEU A 348 -19.21 -12.50 -9.63
CA LEU A 348 -17.76 -12.46 -9.67
C LEU A 348 -17.16 -13.86 -9.46
N PRO A 349 -16.25 -14.33 -10.34
CA PRO A 349 -15.52 -15.58 -10.11
C PRO A 349 -14.71 -15.54 -8.82
N ALA A 350 -14.56 -16.66 -8.13
CA ALA A 350 -13.84 -16.74 -6.87
C ALA A 350 -12.36 -16.28 -6.94
N TRP A 351 -11.75 -16.42 -8.11
CA TRP A 351 -10.38 -16.02 -8.40
C TRP A 351 -10.27 -14.56 -8.89
N PHE A 352 -11.39 -13.86 -9.13
CA PHE A 352 -11.34 -12.48 -9.60
C PHE A 352 -10.79 -11.56 -8.52
N PRO A 353 -9.82 -10.66 -8.84
CA PRO A 353 -9.20 -9.78 -7.86
C PRO A 353 -10.21 -8.76 -7.32
N LYS A 354 -10.53 -8.88 -6.02
CA LYS A 354 -11.45 -7.98 -5.31
C LYS A 354 -10.75 -6.67 -4.87
N ARG A 355 -9.85 -6.18 -5.71
CA ARG A 355 -9.13 -4.94 -5.46
C ARG A 355 -9.99 -3.72 -5.78
N PRO A 356 -9.94 -2.65 -4.97
CA PRO A 356 -10.79 -1.47 -5.17
C PRO A 356 -10.76 -0.92 -6.58
N ILE A 357 -9.58 -0.77 -7.18
CA ILE A 357 -9.42 -0.19 -8.51
C ILE A 357 -9.90 -1.12 -9.62
N VAL A 358 -9.72 -2.44 -9.50
CA VAL A 358 -10.25 -3.42 -10.48
C VAL A 358 -11.77 -3.41 -10.45
N ILE A 359 -12.36 -3.40 -9.26
CA ILE A 359 -13.82 -3.31 -9.09
C ILE A 359 -14.37 -1.98 -9.61
N GLN A 360 -13.68 -0.88 -9.39
CA GLN A 360 -14.08 0.42 -9.94
C GLN A 360 -14.11 0.41 -11.47
N LEU A 361 -13.10 -0.17 -12.11
CA LEU A 361 -13.08 -0.35 -13.57
C LEU A 361 -14.18 -1.30 -14.03
N LEU A 362 -14.40 -2.40 -13.29
CA LEU A 362 -15.47 -3.35 -13.56
C LEU A 362 -16.84 -2.67 -13.50
N LEU A 363 -17.12 -1.90 -12.46
CA LEU A 363 -18.41 -1.20 -12.30
C LEU A 363 -18.65 -0.14 -13.37
N LYS A 364 -17.61 0.51 -13.84
CA LYS A 364 -17.69 1.42 -14.98
C LYS A 364 -18.21 0.71 -16.25
N TYR A 365 -17.85 -0.56 -16.40
CA TYR A 365 -18.23 -1.38 -17.55
C TYR A 365 -19.26 -2.48 -17.20
N ALA A 366 -19.89 -2.38 -16.03
CA ALA A 366 -20.69 -3.44 -15.40
C ALA A 366 -21.86 -3.93 -16.23
N SER A 367 -22.57 -3.04 -16.95
CA SER A 367 -23.78 -3.39 -17.67
C SER A 367 -23.58 -4.51 -18.70
N ASP A 368 -22.36 -4.62 -19.26
CA ASP A 368 -22.03 -5.61 -20.29
C ASP A 368 -21.30 -6.83 -19.72
N ILE A 369 -20.55 -6.67 -18.62
CA ILE A 369 -19.73 -7.73 -18.04
C ILE A 369 -20.53 -8.65 -17.14
N PHE A 370 -21.50 -8.13 -16.39
CA PHE A 370 -22.36 -8.95 -15.52
C PHE A 370 -23.40 -9.81 -16.27
N THR A 371 -23.56 -9.62 -17.57
CA THR A 371 -24.40 -10.47 -18.44
C THR A 371 -23.63 -11.62 -19.07
N ILE A 372 -22.31 -11.70 -18.90
CA ILE A 372 -21.50 -12.81 -19.41
C ILE A 372 -21.79 -14.04 -18.55
N ASP A 373 -22.08 -15.16 -19.22
CA ASP A 373 -22.17 -16.46 -18.54
C ASP A 373 -20.79 -16.87 -18.05
N TYR A 374 -20.56 -16.75 -16.74
CA TYR A 374 -19.27 -16.92 -16.09
C TYR A 374 -18.87 -18.38 -15.89
N ALA A 375 -19.30 -19.29 -16.75
CA ALA A 375 -18.70 -20.61 -16.87
C ALA A 375 -17.26 -20.54 -17.43
N LEU A 376 -16.50 -19.49 -17.02
CA LEU A 376 -15.11 -19.31 -17.43
C LEU A 376 -14.22 -20.17 -16.53
N GLU A 377 -13.72 -21.25 -17.11
CA GLU A 377 -12.94 -22.25 -16.39
C GLU A 377 -11.52 -21.76 -16.02
N ASP A 378 -11.02 -20.68 -16.66
CA ASP A 378 -9.65 -20.21 -16.49
C ASP A 378 -9.48 -18.68 -16.62
N ILE A 379 -8.40 -18.17 -16.01
CA ILE A 379 -8.07 -16.73 -16.00
C ILE A 379 -7.75 -16.20 -17.41
N CYS A 380 -7.20 -17.03 -18.30
CA CYS A 380 -6.88 -16.61 -19.67
C CYS A 380 -8.17 -16.37 -20.48
N SER A 381 -9.15 -17.25 -20.40
CA SER A 381 -10.45 -17.06 -21.05
C SER A 381 -11.19 -15.86 -20.52
N PHE A 382 -11.18 -15.67 -19.19
CA PHE A 382 -11.78 -14.49 -18.59
C PHE A 382 -11.09 -13.20 -19.05
N TRP A 383 -9.75 -13.18 -19.06
CA TRP A 383 -8.98 -12.03 -19.52
C TRP A 383 -9.35 -11.65 -20.95
N HIS A 384 -9.42 -12.62 -21.85
CA HIS A 384 -9.82 -12.35 -23.24
C HIS A 384 -11.24 -11.79 -23.34
N ALA A 385 -12.19 -12.35 -22.58
CA ALA A 385 -13.58 -11.86 -22.55
C ALA A 385 -13.64 -10.43 -21.98
N LEU A 386 -12.94 -10.16 -20.88
CA LEU A 386 -12.87 -8.83 -20.26
C LEU A 386 -12.29 -7.79 -21.24
N LEU A 387 -11.13 -8.08 -21.83
CA LEU A 387 -10.47 -7.19 -22.77
C LEU A 387 -11.35 -6.91 -24.00
N SER A 388 -11.98 -7.95 -24.56
CA SER A 388 -12.91 -7.81 -25.68
C SER A 388 -14.06 -6.87 -25.33
N LYS A 389 -14.70 -7.07 -24.17
CA LYS A 389 -15.83 -6.25 -23.72
C LYS A 389 -15.43 -4.79 -23.46
N ILE A 390 -14.27 -4.56 -22.85
CA ILE A 390 -13.74 -3.21 -22.67
C ILE A 390 -13.57 -2.53 -24.03
N CYS A 391 -12.92 -3.18 -24.98
CA CYS A 391 -12.67 -2.61 -26.32
C CYS A 391 -13.96 -2.42 -27.14
N GLU A 392 -14.89 -3.38 -27.11
CA GLU A 392 -16.19 -3.27 -27.76
C GLU A 392 -17.00 -2.07 -27.25
N ARG A 393 -16.99 -1.85 -25.95
CA ARG A 393 -17.70 -0.73 -25.34
C ARG A 393 -17.10 0.62 -25.74
N GLU A 394 -15.78 0.75 -25.69
CA GLU A 394 -15.11 1.99 -26.10
C GLU A 394 -15.36 2.27 -27.60
N ALA A 395 -15.36 1.25 -28.44
CA ALA A 395 -15.69 1.40 -29.87
C ALA A 395 -17.14 1.87 -30.11
N ARG A 396 -18.09 1.54 -29.24
CA ARG A 396 -19.47 2.08 -29.33
C ARG A 396 -19.54 3.57 -29.04
N ILE A 397 -18.64 4.09 -28.18
CA ILE A 397 -18.57 5.53 -27.87
C ILE A 397 -17.94 6.30 -29.03
N TYR A 398 -17.04 5.66 -29.77
CA TYR A 398 -16.30 6.25 -30.88
C TYR A 398 -16.51 5.41 -32.17
N PRO A 399 -17.61 5.63 -32.90
CA PRO A 399 -18.02 4.77 -34.03
C PRO A 399 -17.00 4.67 -35.16
N THR A 400 -16.03 5.60 -35.26
CA THR A 400 -14.95 5.57 -36.24
C THR A 400 -13.84 4.58 -35.92
N LEU A 401 -13.84 3.99 -34.72
CA LEU A 401 -12.81 3.08 -34.24
C LEU A 401 -13.36 1.68 -34.04
N ASN A 402 -12.64 0.69 -34.54
CA ASN A 402 -13.01 -0.68 -34.26
C ASN A 402 -12.34 -1.19 -32.96
N PRO A 403 -12.93 -2.19 -32.27
CA PRO A 403 -12.38 -2.75 -31.03
C PRO A 403 -10.91 -3.21 -31.14
N GLU A 404 -10.51 -3.74 -32.31
CA GLU A 404 -9.13 -4.21 -32.52
C GLU A 404 -8.10 -3.07 -32.54
N ILE A 405 -8.44 -1.91 -33.08
CA ILE A 405 -7.55 -0.73 -33.00
C ILE A 405 -7.34 -0.34 -31.55
N ILE A 406 -8.41 -0.27 -30.76
CA ILE A 406 -8.33 0.07 -29.32
C ILE A 406 -7.47 -0.97 -28.57
N LYS A 407 -7.70 -2.25 -28.84
CA LYS A 407 -6.91 -3.34 -28.26
C LYS A 407 -5.43 -3.18 -28.60
N ASN A 408 -5.08 -2.98 -29.86
CA ASN A 408 -3.69 -2.87 -30.30
C ASN A 408 -3.01 -1.62 -29.75
N VAL A 409 -3.72 -0.51 -29.59
CA VAL A 409 -3.22 0.68 -28.91
C VAL A 409 -2.88 0.36 -27.45
N LEU A 410 -3.78 -0.29 -26.72
CA LEU A 410 -3.54 -0.66 -25.33
C LEU A 410 -2.35 -1.64 -25.19
N LEU A 411 -2.24 -2.61 -26.10
CA LEU A 411 -1.13 -3.55 -26.12
C LEU A 411 0.21 -2.85 -26.39
N TYR A 412 0.25 -1.93 -27.35
CA TYR A 412 1.44 -1.14 -27.65
C TYR A 412 1.89 -0.31 -26.45
N LEU A 413 0.95 0.38 -25.80
CA LEU A 413 1.23 1.19 -24.62
C LEU A 413 1.70 0.35 -23.44
N ALA A 414 1.11 -0.83 -23.22
CA ALA A 414 1.52 -1.75 -22.18
C ALA A 414 2.95 -2.27 -22.41
N ASP A 415 3.31 -2.59 -23.66
CA ASP A 415 4.67 -2.98 -24.03
C ASP A 415 5.65 -1.82 -23.80
N ARG A 416 5.29 -0.60 -24.23
CA ARG A 416 6.11 0.58 -24.03
C ARG A 416 6.48 0.84 -22.59
N THR A 417 5.54 0.59 -21.65
CA THR A 417 5.81 0.74 -20.22
C THR A 417 6.84 -0.23 -19.68
N ARG A 418 7.10 -1.37 -20.34
CA ARG A 418 8.13 -2.33 -19.94
C ARG A 418 9.56 -1.82 -20.17
N SER A 419 9.74 -0.95 -21.15
CA SER A 419 11.04 -0.36 -21.48
C SER A 419 11.34 0.89 -20.65
N ASN A 420 10.32 1.50 -20.04
CA ASN A 420 10.45 2.67 -19.20
C ASN A 420 10.90 2.28 -17.77
N SER A 421 11.48 3.24 -17.06
CA SER A 421 11.87 3.06 -15.65
C SER A 421 10.68 3.04 -14.69
N GLY A 422 9.53 3.62 -15.09
CA GLY A 422 8.29 3.58 -14.33
C GLY A 422 7.38 2.46 -14.81
N ASN A 423 7.02 1.53 -13.93
CA ASN A 423 6.27 0.33 -14.28
C ASN A 423 4.88 0.61 -14.92
N THR A 424 4.22 1.71 -14.55
CA THR A 424 2.86 2.06 -15.02
C THR A 424 2.82 3.21 -16.03
N GLY A 425 3.91 3.95 -16.21
CA GLY A 425 4.05 5.15 -17.02
C GLY A 425 5.29 5.95 -16.62
N PRO A 426 5.44 7.21 -17.01
CA PRO A 426 4.50 8.03 -17.80
C PRO A 426 4.33 7.57 -19.24
N ILE A 427 3.14 7.80 -19.79
CA ILE A 427 2.78 7.64 -21.20
C ILE A 427 2.51 9.04 -21.74
N SER A 428 3.36 9.52 -22.61
CA SER A 428 3.25 10.85 -23.20
C SER A 428 2.18 10.93 -24.29
N GLN A 429 1.84 12.14 -24.71
CA GLN A 429 0.96 12.32 -25.88
C GLN A 429 1.58 11.79 -27.18
N SER A 430 2.90 11.85 -27.32
CA SER A 430 3.59 11.20 -28.45
C SER A 430 3.44 9.68 -28.41
N ASP A 431 3.62 9.04 -27.24
CA ASP A 431 3.44 7.60 -27.11
C ASP A 431 2.01 7.17 -27.49
N LEU A 432 0.99 7.95 -27.11
CA LEU A 432 -0.40 7.72 -27.49
C LEU A 432 -0.60 7.83 -29.00
N SER A 433 -0.01 8.85 -29.63
CA SER A 433 -0.10 9.07 -31.08
C SER A 433 0.61 7.98 -31.86
N ASP A 434 1.80 7.58 -31.42
CA ASP A 434 2.60 6.51 -32.05
C ASP A 434 1.90 5.15 -31.91
N ALA A 435 1.28 4.88 -30.76
CA ALA A 435 0.48 3.67 -30.55
C ALA A 435 -0.72 3.61 -31.51
N PHE A 436 -1.40 4.75 -31.70
CA PHE A 436 -2.54 4.82 -32.62
C PHE A 436 -2.09 4.67 -34.09
N GLU A 437 -1.04 5.37 -34.49
CA GLU A 437 -0.48 5.27 -35.85
C GLU A 437 -0.04 3.84 -36.15
N SER A 438 0.58 3.17 -35.20
CA SER A 438 0.97 1.75 -35.30
C SER A 438 -0.23 0.81 -35.45
N ALA A 439 -1.34 1.07 -34.73
CA ALA A 439 -2.52 0.22 -34.72
C ALA A 439 -3.48 0.50 -35.89
N ALA A 440 -3.60 1.75 -36.32
CA ALA A 440 -4.57 2.19 -37.33
C ALA A 440 -3.97 2.41 -38.73
N GLY A 441 -2.64 2.58 -38.81
CA GLY A 441 -1.93 2.89 -40.07
C GLY A 441 -2.00 4.35 -40.52
N PHE A 442 -2.58 5.24 -39.70
CA PHE A 442 -2.68 6.67 -39.94
C PHE A 442 -2.64 7.46 -38.62
N ARG A 443 -2.29 8.74 -38.69
CA ARG A 443 -2.22 9.62 -37.51
C ARG A 443 -3.59 9.94 -36.94
N PRO A 444 -3.71 10.08 -35.59
CA PRO A 444 -4.99 10.39 -34.97
C PRO A 444 -5.51 11.76 -35.46
N ASN A 445 -6.80 11.81 -35.76
CA ASN A 445 -7.57 13.02 -35.95
C ASN A 445 -8.04 13.60 -34.61
N ASP A 446 -8.80 14.70 -34.60
CA ASP A 446 -9.28 15.34 -33.37
C ASP A 446 -10.12 14.40 -32.51
N GLU A 447 -11.00 13.58 -33.12
CA GLU A 447 -11.87 12.64 -32.42
C GLU A 447 -11.06 11.51 -31.79
N SER A 448 -10.16 10.87 -32.53
CA SER A 448 -9.29 9.82 -32.01
C SER A 448 -8.29 10.36 -30.98
N SER A 449 -7.84 11.60 -31.11
CA SER A 449 -6.99 12.26 -30.10
C SER A 449 -7.72 12.45 -28.76
N ILE A 450 -9.01 12.78 -28.78
CA ILE A 450 -9.84 12.86 -27.57
C ILE A 450 -10.03 11.46 -26.95
N MET A 451 -10.31 10.46 -27.78
CA MET A 451 -10.45 9.07 -27.34
C MET A 451 -9.16 8.55 -26.68
N LEU A 452 -8.00 8.78 -27.29
CA LEU A 452 -6.70 8.36 -26.75
C LEU A 452 -6.43 8.91 -25.35
N GLN A 453 -6.96 10.08 -25.03
CA GLN A 453 -6.86 10.66 -23.69
C GLN A 453 -7.81 10.02 -22.67
N ARG A 454 -8.78 9.24 -23.10
CA ARG A 454 -9.83 8.60 -22.28
C ARG A 454 -9.81 7.07 -22.36
N LEU A 455 -8.73 6.50 -22.87
CA LEU A 455 -8.60 5.04 -22.96
C LEU A 455 -8.87 4.36 -21.62
N PRO A 456 -9.55 3.20 -21.63
CA PRO A 456 -9.83 2.44 -20.41
C PRO A 456 -8.52 2.05 -19.72
N SER A 457 -8.55 1.95 -18.40
CA SER A 457 -7.40 1.66 -17.54
C SER A 457 -6.26 2.69 -17.56
N LEU A 458 -6.32 3.74 -18.36
CA LEU A 458 -5.38 4.86 -18.33
C LEU A 458 -6.00 6.04 -17.57
N GLY A 459 -5.23 6.60 -16.64
CA GLY A 459 -5.59 7.80 -15.91
C GLY A 459 -4.54 8.88 -16.07
N ARG A 460 -4.91 10.12 -15.75
CA ARG A 460 -3.94 11.23 -15.67
C ARG A 460 -2.98 10.97 -14.50
N ILE A 461 -1.73 11.34 -14.67
CA ILE A 461 -0.76 11.34 -13.57
C ILE A 461 -1.16 12.41 -12.54
N ARG A 462 -1.60 13.58 -13.02
CA ARG A 462 -2.13 14.72 -12.25
C ARG A 462 -3.15 15.48 -13.10
N ALA A 463 -3.98 16.30 -12.48
CA ALA A 463 -5.01 17.08 -13.17
C ALA A 463 -4.43 18.03 -14.23
N ASP A 464 -3.25 18.61 -13.96
CA ASP A 464 -2.53 19.54 -14.83
C ASP A 464 -1.60 18.87 -15.85
N SER A 465 -1.37 17.56 -15.75
CA SER A 465 -0.51 16.82 -16.67
C SER A 465 -1.27 16.23 -17.85
N PRO A 466 -0.77 16.37 -19.08
CA PRO A 466 -1.30 15.67 -20.25
C PRO A 466 -0.95 14.19 -20.26
N ASP A 467 0.08 13.77 -19.52
CA ASP A 467 0.58 12.41 -19.52
C ASP A 467 -0.37 11.45 -18.82
N ARG A 468 -0.30 10.18 -19.21
CA ARG A 468 -1.13 9.10 -18.71
C ARG A 468 -0.27 8.07 -17.99
N GLN A 469 -0.93 7.22 -17.22
CA GLN A 469 -0.36 6.01 -16.63
C GLN A 469 -1.43 4.93 -16.54
N PHE A 470 -1.01 3.67 -16.51
CA PHE A 470 -1.92 2.59 -16.17
C PHE A 470 -2.30 2.69 -14.69
N LEU A 471 -3.59 2.54 -14.41
CA LEU A 471 -4.16 2.68 -13.07
C LEU A 471 -4.11 1.37 -12.29
N ASP A 472 -4.09 0.25 -12.98
CA ASP A 472 -4.24 -1.07 -12.39
C ASP A 472 -3.23 -2.08 -12.94
N SER A 473 -2.56 -2.79 -12.03
CA SER A 473 -1.56 -3.81 -12.38
C SER A 473 -2.18 -5.05 -13.03
N PHE A 474 -3.42 -5.42 -12.68
CA PHE A 474 -4.11 -6.56 -13.28
C PHE A 474 -4.34 -6.33 -14.78
N ILE A 475 -4.90 -5.16 -15.12
CA ILE A 475 -5.11 -4.78 -16.53
C ILE A 475 -3.77 -4.65 -17.28
N LEU A 476 -2.80 -3.97 -16.68
CA LEU A 476 -1.49 -3.78 -17.30
C LEU A 476 -0.77 -5.12 -17.55
N ASN A 477 -0.72 -6.01 -16.56
CA ASN A 477 -0.04 -7.29 -16.70
C ASN A 477 -0.83 -8.26 -17.58
N GLY A 478 -2.15 -8.15 -17.62
CA GLY A 478 -2.97 -8.86 -18.60
C GLY A 478 -2.66 -8.44 -20.05
N LEU A 479 -2.54 -7.14 -20.30
CA LEU A 479 -2.14 -6.62 -21.63
C LEU A 479 -0.72 -7.05 -22.01
N ARG A 480 0.22 -7.02 -21.08
CA ARG A 480 1.60 -7.50 -21.28
C ARG A 480 1.66 -9.00 -21.56
N ALA A 481 0.85 -9.81 -20.87
CA ALA A 481 0.72 -11.23 -21.13
C ALA A 481 0.12 -11.50 -22.52
N GLU A 482 -0.91 -10.74 -22.91
CA GLU A 482 -1.50 -10.83 -24.25
C GLU A 482 -0.50 -10.52 -25.37
N ASN A 483 0.40 -9.54 -25.17
CA ASN A 483 1.51 -9.27 -26.09
C ASN A 483 2.40 -10.49 -26.30
N ILE A 484 2.77 -11.20 -25.24
CA ILE A 484 3.59 -12.42 -25.31
C ILE A 484 2.81 -13.55 -26.00
N ILE A 485 1.50 -13.67 -25.73
CA ILE A 485 0.63 -14.64 -26.38
C ILE A 485 0.53 -14.35 -27.89
N GLN A 486 0.37 -13.08 -28.29
CA GLN A 486 0.33 -12.71 -29.71
C GLN A 486 1.67 -12.96 -30.41
N LEU A 487 2.79 -12.71 -29.74
CA LEU A 487 4.12 -13.05 -30.24
C LEU A 487 4.24 -14.54 -30.55
N SER A 488 3.64 -15.41 -29.74
CA SER A 488 3.64 -16.87 -30.00
C SER A 488 2.80 -17.29 -31.22
N LYS A 489 1.80 -16.47 -31.60
CA LYS A 489 0.94 -16.72 -32.77
C LYS A 489 1.55 -16.20 -34.06
N SER A 490 2.21 -15.05 -33.98
CA SER A 490 2.87 -14.40 -35.11
C SER A 490 4.27 -13.91 -34.67
N TRP A 491 5.25 -14.78 -34.94
CA TRP A 491 6.62 -14.49 -34.52
C TRP A 491 7.15 -13.21 -35.14
N ASN A 492 7.51 -12.24 -34.31
CA ASN A 492 8.15 -11.00 -34.70
C ASN A 492 9.46 -10.83 -33.92
N SER A 493 10.58 -10.95 -34.62
CA SER A 493 11.91 -10.83 -34.03
C SER A 493 12.25 -9.41 -33.53
N SER A 494 11.47 -8.40 -33.91
CA SER A 494 11.73 -7.02 -33.46
C SER A 494 11.63 -6.86 -31.93
N MET A 495 10.79 -7.65 -31.26
CA MET A 495 10.69 -7.63 -29.79
C MET A 495 11.95 -8.14 -29.09
N LEU A 496 12.76 -8.93 -29.77
CA LEU A 496 14.03 -9.41 -29.20
C LEU A 496 15.07 -8.28 -29.05
N ASN A 497 14.93 -7.21 -29.81
CA ASN A 497 15.85 -6.06 -29.79
C ASN A 497 15.43 -4.99 -28.77
N ILE A 498 14.38 -5.22 -28.00
CA ILE A 498 13.86 -4.28 -27.00
C ILE A 498 14.28 -4.74 -25.61
N ALA A 499 15.11 -3.96 -24.94
CA ALA A 499 15.48 -4.25 -23.55
C ALA A 499 14.33 -3.87 -22.60
N TRP A 500 13.51 -4.83 -22.21
CA TRP A 500 12.53 -4.64 -21.15
C TRP A 500 13.21 -4.52 -19.79
N LYS A 501 12.59 -3.77 -18.87
CA LYS A 501 13.07 -3.54 -17.49
C LYS A 501 12.13 -4.12 -16.44
N CYS A 502 10.86 -4.27 -16.78
CA CYS A 502 9.81 -4.69 -15.86
C CYS A 502 9.31 -6.09 -16.21
N PRO A 503 9.52 -7.11 -15.35
CA PRO A 503 8.94 -8.44 -15.53
C PRO A 503 7.42 -8.42 -15.33
N LEU A 504 6.75 -9.51 -15.74
CA LEU A 504 5.34 -9.75 -15.43
C LEU A 504 5.16 -10.01 -13.93
N ASP A 505 4.01 -9.58 -13.41
CA ASP A 505 3.54 -10.07 -12.11
C ASP A 505 2.90 -11.45 -12.21
N LEU A 506 2.52 -12.00 -11.06
CA LEU A 506 1.91 -13.33 -10.96
C LEU A 506 0.63 -13.47 -11.81
N THR A 507 -0.15 -12.41 -11.97
CA THR A 507 -1.36 -12.40 -12.80
C THR A 507 -1.04 -12.63 -14.27
N GLY A 508 -0.07 -11.87 -14.81
CA GLY A 508 0.38 -12.01 -16.18
C GLY A 508 0.98 -13.40 -16.45
N LEU A 509 1.76 -13.91 -15.49
CA LEU A 509 2.35 -15.25 -15.56
C LEU A 509 1.26 -16.35 -15.61
N HIS A 510 0.21 -16.24 -14.79
CA HIS A 510 -0.92 -17.19 -14.81
C HIS A 510 -1.69 -17.14 -16.13
N ILE A 511 -1.92 -15.97 -16.72
CA ILE A 511 -2.58 -15.84 -18.02
C ILE A 511 -1.81 -16.59 -19.10
N ILE A 512 -0.48 -16.43 -19.14
CA ILE A 512 0.37 -17.15 -20.11
C ILE A 512 0.38 -18.65 -19.81
N SER A 513 0.52 -19.05 -18.56
CA SER A 513 0.52 -20.45 -18.14
C SER A 513 -0.76 -21.17 -18.57
N GLU A 514 -1.93 -20.60 -18.30
CA GLU A 514 -3.22 -21.17 -18.73
C GLU A 514 -3.38 -21.17 -20.26
N TYR A 515 -2.81 -20.17 -20.98
CA TYR A 515 -2.76 -20.22 -22.44
C TYR A 515 -1.90 -21.38 -22.95
N ILE A 516 -0.75 -21.63 -22.34
CA ILE A 516 0.15 -22.75 -22.72
C ILE A 516 -0.52 -24.09 -22.42
N LYS A 517 -1.16 -24.25 -21.29
CA LYS A 517 -1.83 -25.45 -20.80
C LYS A 517 -2.88 -25.99 -21.80
N LYS A 518 -3.54 -25.13 -22.58
CA LYS A 518 -4.56 -25.51 -23.57
C LYS A 518 -4.04 -26.33 -24.74
N ASP A 519 -2.74 -26.34 -25.00
CA ASP A 519 -2.14 -27.13 -26.10
C ASP A 519 -0.69 -27.48 -25.73
N ALA A 520 -0.42 -28.77 -25.56
CA ALA A 520 0.91 -29.27 -25.18
C ALA A 520 2.04 -28.85 -26.15
N LYS A 521 1.74 -28.64 -27.43
CA LYS A 521 2.73 -28.15 -28.42
C LYS A 521 3.25 -26.76 -28.10
N ARG A 522 2.52 -25.99 -27.32
CA ARG A 522 2.94 -24.65 -26.92
C ARG A 522 4.10 -24.66 -25.95
N ILE A 523 4.30 -25.73 -25.18
CA ILE A 523 5.44 -25.85 -24.25
C ILE A 523 6.75 -25.72 -25.04
N ASP A 524 6.95 -26.54 -26.08
CA ASP A 524 8.16 -26.50 -26.91
C ASP A 524 8.31 -25.15 -27.63
N LEU A 525 7.21 -24.59 -28.12
CA LEU A 525 7.20 -23.29 -28.77
C LEU A 525 7.70 -22.19 -27.78
N PHE A 526 7.16 -22.15 -26.57
CA PHE A 526 7.54 -21.15 -25.60
C PHE A 526 8.99 -21.34 -25.09
N ILE A 527 9.46 -22.58 -24.94
CA ILE A 527 10.89 -22.86 -24.65
C ILE A 527 11.77 -22.32 -25.78
N SER A 528 11.37 -22.51 -27.04
CA SER A 528 12.11 -21.96 -28.19
C SER A 528 12.13 -20.42 -28.19
N ILE A 529 11.01 -19.77 -27.87
CA ILE A 529 10.92 -18.33 -27.73
C ILE A 529 11.84 -17.83 -26.59
N ALA A 530 11.81 -18.50 -25.44
CA ALA A 530 12.68 -18.17 -24.30
C ALA A 530 14.17 -18.29 -24.66
N ARG A 531 14.54 -19.32 -25.43
CA ARG A 531 15.94 -19.50 -25.89
C ARG A 531 16.38 -18.37 -26.82
N ASN A 532 15.53 -17.94 -27.74
CA ASN A 532 15.85 -16.82 -28.61
C ASN A 532 15.94 -15.51 -27.80
N ALA A 533 15.03 -15.29 -26.85
CA ALA A 533 15.03 -14.14 -25.98
C ALA A 533 16.25 -14.10 -25.06
N SER A 534 16.67 -15.26 -24.52
CA SER A 534 17.85 -15.34 -23.65
C SER A 534 19.17 -14.99 -24.36
N SER A 535 19.22 -15.14 -25.68
CA SER A 535 20.36 -14.77 -26.52
C SER A 535 20.27 -13.36 -27.09
N SER A 536 19.22 -12.60 -26.76
CA SER A 536 18.93 -11.27 -27.28
C SER A 536 19.05 -10.19 -26.22
N GLU A 537 18.65 -8.95 -26.56
CA GLU A 537 18.55 -7.82 -25.59
C GLU A 537 17.38 -8.00 -24.61
N ASN A 538 16.36 -8.79 -24.97
CA ASN A 538 15.13 -8.94 -24.17
C ASN A 538 15.22 -10.14 -23.21
N LYS A 539 16.08 -10.06 -22.20
CA LYS A 539 16.23 -11.08 -21.16
C LYS A 539 14.97 -11.29 -20.32
N ILE A 540 14.18 -10.25 -20.13
CA ILE A 540 12.92 -10.29 -19.36
C ILE A 540 11.88 -11.17 -20.04
N LEU A 541 11.79 -11.19 -21.35
CA LEU A 541 10.91 -12.10 -22.06
C LEU A 541 11.24 -13.57 -21.75
N ALA A 542 12.52 -13.92 -21.68
CA ALA A 542 12.95 -15.27 -21.32
C ALA A 542 12.55 -15.62 -19.87
N SER A 543 12.77 -14.71 -18.91
CA SER A 543 12.39 -14.92 -17.51
C SER A 543 10.88 -15.04 -17.31
N ASP A 544 10.07 -14.21 -17.99
CA ASP A 544 8.60 -14.30 -17.94
C ASP A 544 8.08 -15.63 -18.47
N ILE A 545 8.62 -16.08 -19.58
CA ILE A 545 8.21 -17.37 -20.19
C ILE A 545 8.59 -18.55 -19.27
N VAL A 546 9.81 -18.58 -18.76
CA VAL A 546 10.24 -19.63 -17.82
C VAL A 546 9.38 -19.62 -16.56
N SER A 547 9.11 -18.44 -16.01
CA SER A 547 8.22 -18.30 -14.85
C SER A 547 6.81 -18.82 -15.14
N ALA A 548 6.26 -18.52 -16.31
CA ALA A 548 4.94 -19.01 -16.71
C ALA A 548 4.90 -20.54 -16.92
N LEU A 549 5.95 -21.12 -17.53
CA LEU A 549 6.09 -22.57 -17.68
C LEU A 549 6.18 -23.26 -16.30
N CYS A 550 6.85 -22.66 -15.35
CA CYS A 550 6.95 -23.18 -14.00
C CYS A 550 5.62 -23.13 -13.21
N LEU A 551 4.60 -22.45 -13.69
CA LEU A 551 3.25 -22.43 -13.11
C LEU A 551 2.32 -23.52 -13.69
N LEU A 552 2.73 -24.25 -14.73
CA LEU A 552 1.92 -25.36 -15.27
C LEU A 552 1.72 -26.46 -14.23
N ASP A 553 0.58 -27.16 -14.28
CA ASP A 553 0.24 -28.29 -13.40
C ASP A 553 0.98 -29.60 -13.82
N THR A 554 2.25 -29.51 -14.18
CA THR A 554 3.10 -30.64 -14.57
C THR A 554 4.09 -30.96 -13.47
N GLU A 555 4.30 -32.25 -13.19
CA GLU A 555 5.29 -32.66 -12.19
C GLU A 555 6.73 -32.61 -12.70
N TYR A 556 6.92 -32.58 -14.03
CA TYR A 556 8.23 -32.58 -14.68
C TYR A 556 8.29 -31.54 -15.79
N ILE A 557 9.38 -30.76 -15.81
CA ILE A 557 9.66 -29.78 -16.87
C ILE A 557 11.12 -29.92 -17.32
N ASP A 558 11.29 -30.14 -18.63
CA ASP A 558 12.59 -30.16 -19.28
C ASP A 558 12.79 -28.90 -20.13
N PHE A 559 13.72 -28.05 -19.75
CA PHE A 559 14.00 -26.78 -20.43
C PHE A 559 14.98 -26.93 -21.62
N GLN A 560 15.40 -28.17 -21.95
CA GLN A 560 16.20 -28.45 -23.14
C GLN A 560 17.49 -27.64 -23.23
N ASP A 561 18.27 -27.59 -22.17
CA ASP A 561 19.51 -26.82 -22.04
C ASP A 561 19.32 -25.30 -22.22
N LEU A 562 18.29 -24.75 -21.60
CA LEU A 562 18.04 -23.30 -21.61
C LEU A 562 18.98 -22.58 -20.64
N PHE A 563 19.69 -21.57 -21.16
CA PHE A 563 20.56 -20.67 -20.38
C PHE A 563 19.96 -19.27 -20.33
N ILE A 564 19.82 -18.70 -19.12
CA ILE A 564 19.33 -17.34 -18.90
C ILE A 564 20.35 -16.58 -18.08
N THR A 565 20.78 -15.42 -18.56
CA THR A 565 21.68 -14.52 -17.85
C THR A 565 21.14 -13.12 -17.82
N ASP A 566 21.54 -12.35 -16.79
CA ASP A 566 21.21 -10.93 -16.69
C ASP A 566 19.70 -10.62 -16.74
N ALA A 567 18.89 -11.53 -16.24
CA ALA A 567 17.44 -11.43 -16.25
C ALA A 567 16.84 -11.01 -14.90
N HIS A 568 15.57 -10.67 -14.91
CA HIS A 568 14.81 -10.34 -13.71
C HIS A 568 13.54 -11.19 -13.66
N PHE A 569 13.37 -11.94 -12.56
CA PHE A 569 12.21 -12.77 -12.28
C PHE A 569 11.40 -12.16 -11.14
N SER A 570 10.14 -11.84 -11.35
CA SER A 570 9.24 -11.40 -10.28
C SER A 570 8.79 -12.57 -9.39
N TYR A 571 8.58 -13.74 -10.00
CA TYR A 571 8.18 -14.97 -9.32
C TYR A 571 8.59 -16.19 -10.10
N LEU A 572 9.31 -17.11 -9.46
CA LEU A 572 9.76 -18.38 -10.05
C LEU A 572 9.32 -19.53 -9.13
N SER A 573 8.41 -20.41 -9.58
CA SER A 573 7.87 -21.49 -8.76
C SER A 573 8.27 -22.86 -9.26
N PHE A 574 9.09 -23.56 -8.50
CA PHE A 574 9.40 -24.98 -8.71
C PHE A 574 8.61 -25.91 -7.78
N GLU A 575 7.56 -25.37 -7.15
CA GLU A 575 6.75 -26.11 -6.18
C GLU A 575 6.22 -27.44 -6.75
N GLY A 576 6.56 -28.54 -6.07
CA GLY A 576 6.13 -29.89 -6.44
C GLY A 576 6.68 -30.44 -7.75
N LYS A 577 7.67 -29.77 -8.37
CA LYS A 577 8.18 -30.10 -9.71
C LYS A 577 9.58 -30.69 -9.69
N GLU A 578 9.83 -31.54 -10.65
CA GLU A 578 11.18 -31.96 -11.04
C GLU A 578 11.64 -31.15 -12.26
N ILE A 579 12.73 -30.39 -12.11
CA ILE A 579 13.26 -29.49 -13.12
C ILE A 579 14.51 -30.10 -13.75
N ASN A 580 14.60 -30.00 -15.07
CA ASN A 580 15.72 -30.54 -15.84
C ASN A 580 16.25 -29.51 -16.84
N ARG A 581 17.59 -29.50 -17.04
CA ARG A 581 18.33 -28.75 -18.08
C ARG A 581 18.03 -27.26 -18.13
N LEU A 582 18.09 -26.58 -16.96
CA LEU A 582 17.90 -25.13 -16.81
C LEU A 582 19.10 -24.51 -16.10
N SER A 583 19.68 -23.47 -16.70
CA SER A 583 20.74 -22.67 -16.08
C SER A 583 20.31 -21.20 -16.00
N ILE A 584 20.36 -20.64 -14.78
CA ILE A 584 20.10 -19.22 -14.52
C ILE A 584 21.34 -18.63 -13.84
N SER A 585 21.88 -17.53 -14.38
CA SER A 585 23.05 -16.88 -13.79
C SER A 585 22.93 -15.36 -13.80
N ASN A 586 23.68 -14.71 -12.89
CA ASN A 586 23.78 -13.24 -12.78
C ASN A 586 22.41 -12.52 -12.87
N SER A 587 21.39 -13.08 -12.24
CA SER A 587 20.01 -12.65 -12.39
C SER A 587 19.41 -12.22 -11.05
N CYS A 588 18.40 -11.35 -11.09
CA CYS A 588 17.62 -10.97 -9.93
C CYS A 588 16.34 -11.82 -9.86
N ILE A 589 16.08 -12.45 -8.72
CA ILE A 589 14.88 -13.26 -8.48
C ILE A 589 14.19 -12.70 -7.23
N GLU A 590 13.06 -12.00 -7.40
CA GLU A 590 12.35 -11.42 -6.26
C GLU A 590 11.82 -12.52 -5.33
N ARG A 591 11.21 -13.55 -5.90
CA ARG A 591 10.62 -14.65 -5.14
C ARG A 591 10.83 -15.97 -5.86
N ILE A 592 11.40 -16.95 -5.16
CA ILE A 592 11.52 -18.32 -5.64
C ILE A 592 10.84 -19.30 -4.68
N ASN A 593 9.99 -20.19 -5.21
CA ASN A 593 9.33 -21.23 -4.41
C ASN A 593 9.95 -22.59 -4.69
N LEU A 594 10.60 -23.15 -3.70
CA LEU A 594 11.29 -24.44 -3.74
C LEU A 594 10.56 -25.54 -2.97
N THR A 595 9.31 -25.32 -2.56
CA THR A 595 8.53 -26.28 -1.79
C THR A 595 8.38 -27.60 -2.55
N ASN A 596 8.93 -28.69 -2.00
CA ASN A 596 8.91 -30.02 -2.61
C ASN A 596 9.50 -30.11 -4.03
N SER A 597 10.38 -29.18 -4.41
CA SER A 597 11.07 -29.21 -5.70
C SER A 597 12.14 -30.31 -5.75
N LYS A 598 12.42 -30.79 -6.95
CA LYS A 598 13.54 -31.67 -7.25
C LYS A 598 14.31 -31.11 -8.43
N PHE A 599 15.62 -31.15 -8.33
CA PHE A 599 16.52 -30.69 -9.39
C PHE A 599 17.38 -31.86 -9.86
N THR A 600 17.54 -31.98 -11.18
CA THR A 600 18.57 -32.87 -11.75
C THR A 600 19.95 -32.21 -11.63
N ASP A 601 21.01 -32.96 -11.84
CA ASP A 601 22.37 -32.43 -11.84
C ASP A 601 22.65 -31.44 -12.99
N GLN A 602 21.73 -31.32 -13.93
CA GLN A 602 21.78 -30.40 -15.08
C GLN A 602 21.05 -29.08 -14.83
N VAL A 603 20.66 -28.80 -13.59
CA VAL A 603 20.07 -27.51 -13.18
C VAL A 603 21.10 -26.71 -12.40
N GLN A 604 21.28 -25.45 -12.72
CA GLN A 604 22.14 -24.52 -11.99
C GLN A 604 21.50 -23.14 -11.86
N ILE A 605 21.49 -22.61 -10.65
CA ILE A 605 21.17 -21.20 -10.35
C ILE A 605 22.39 -20.60 -9.67
N ARG A 606 23.11 -19.70 -10.36
CA ARG A 606 24.42 -19.23 -9.90
C ARG A 606 24.52 -17.72 -9.94
N ASP A 607 25.27 -17.16 -8.98
CA ASP A 607 25.59 -15.72 -8.92
C ASP A 607 24.34 -14.84 -9.00
N CYS A 608 23.22 -15.32 -8.43
CA CYS A 608 21.92 -14.62 -8.45
C CYS A 608 21.65 -13.93 -7.12
N ILE A 609 20.81 -12.88 -7.19
CA ILE A 609 20.27 -12.23 -6.02
C ILE A 609 18.84 -12.69 -5.86
N ILE A 610 18.55 -13.23 -4.70
CA ILE A 610 17.25 -13.81 -4.39
C ILE A 610 16.69 -13.09 -3.18
N SER A 611 15.62 -12.31 -3.37
CA SER A 611 15.04 -11.55 -2.25
C SER A 611 14.31 -12.45 -1.27
N THR A 612 13.59 -13.50 -1.74
CA THR A 612 12.91 -14.42 -0.83
C THR A 612 12.85 -15.84 -1.41
N ILE A 613 13.27 -16.82 -0.61
CA ILE A 613 13.07 -18.24 -0.88
C ILE A 613 11.93 -18.80 -0.02
N TYR A 614 10.94 -19.39 -0.68
CA TYR A 614 9.85 -20.13 -0.04
C TYR A 614 10.15 -21.64 -0.02
N GLY A 615 9.68 -22.32 1.03
CA GLY A 615 9.84 -23.77 1.19
C GLY A 615 11.13 -24.20 1.88
N ILE A 616 12.00 -23.27 2.24
CA ILE A 616 13.28 -23.50 2.91
C ILE A 616 13.39 -22.61 4.15
N SER A 617 13.92 -23.14 5.26
CA SER A 617 13.98 -22.43 6.54
C SER A 617 15.34 -21.83 6.87
N SER A 618 16.41 -22.27 6.20
CA SER A 618 17.76 -21.80 6.46
C SER A 618 18.69 -22.06 5.27
N ILE A 619 19.83 -21.39 5.26
CA ILE A 619 20.86 -21.55 4.23
C ILE A 619 21.37 -22.99 4.09
N GLU A 620 21.40 -23.74 5.17
CA GLU A 620 21.88 -25.14 5.21
C GLU A 620 20.96 -26.11 4.43
N SER A 621 19.71 -25.70 4.20
CA SER A 621 18.70 -26.49 3.48
C SER A 621 18.56 -26.09 2.01
N VAL A 622 19.35 -25.13 1.53
CA VAL A 622 19.34 -24.69 0.12
C VAL A 622 19.89 -25.82 -0.76
N PRO A 623 19.22 -26.17 -1.87
CA PRO A 623 19.73 -27.18 -2.79
C PRO A 623 21.11 -26.84 -3.33
N SER A 624 21.96 -27.87 -3.55
CA SER A 624 23.31 -27.72 -4.07
C SER A 624 23.40 -27.12 -5.48
N GLN A 625 22.30 -27.08 -6.19
CA GLN A 625 22.15 -26.47 -7.50
C GLN A 625 22.08 -24.92 -7.44
N ILE A 626 21.83 -24.35 -6.27
CA ILE A 626 21.84 -22.90 -6.01
C ILE A 626 23.23 -22.55 -5.46
N ILE A 627 24.05 -21.90 -6.29
CA ILE A 627 25.48 -21.73 -6.06
C ILE A 627 25.83 -20.24 -6.03
N ASP A 628 26.57 -19.80 -5.02
CA ASP A 628 27.10 -18.44 -4.91
C ASP A 628 26.00 -17.34 -5.05
N CYS A 629 24.79 -17.62 -4.56
CA CYS A 629 23.67 -16.67 -4.60
C CYS A 629 23.58 -15.87 -3.30
N ASP A 630 23.28 -14.57 -3.43
CA ASP A 630 22.97 -13.69 -2.30
C ASP A 630 21.47 -13.80 -1.97
N ILE A 631 21.13 -14.21 -0.75
CA ILE A 631 19.74 -14.52 -0.35
C ILE A 631 19.37 -13.69 0.87
N ASP A 632 18.37 -12.82 0.71
CA ASP A 632 17.95 -11.91 1.77
C ASP A 632 17.05 -12.60 2.81
N ASN A 633 16.05 -13.39 2.37
CA ASN A 633 15.04 -13.97 3.28
C ASN A 633 14.73 -15.43 2.98
N TYR A 634 14.44 -16.20 4.05
CA TYR A 634 14.00 -17.59 3.99
C TYR A 634 12.61 -17.71 4.64
N GLU A 635 11.65 -18.31 3.93
CA GLU A 635 10.32 -18.62 4.46
C GLU A 635 10.03 -20.12 4.34
N ALA A 636 9.98 -20.83 5.46
CA ALA A 636 9.83 -22.28 5.52
C ALA A 636 8.59 -22.86 4.81
N LEU A 637 7.60 -22.02 4.53
CA LEU A 637 6.39 -22.37 3.76
C LEU A 637 5.85 -21.15 3.00
N ALA A 638 5.62 -21.32 1.70
CA ALA A 638 4.85 -20.39 0.86
C ALA A 638 3.39 -20.20 1.32
N THR A 639 2.99 -20.95 2.34
CA THR A 639 1.64 -21.06 2.90
C THR A 639 1.10 -19.77 3.49
N THR A 640 1.94 -18.87 3.99
CA THR A 640 1.45 -17.62 4.60
C THR A 640 0.71 -16.74 3.61
N THR A 641 1.15 -16.70 2.36
CA THR A 641 0.52 -15.89 1.30
C THR A 641 -0.72 -16.60 0.71
N LEU A 642 -0.67 -17.92 0.56
CA LEU A 642 -1.83 -18.73 0.12
C LEU A 642 -2.92 -18.79 1.19
N ILE A 643 -2.55 -18.92 2.46
CA ILE A 643 -3.48 -18.90 3.60
C ILE A 643 -4.13 -17.52 3.77
N LYS A 644 -3.39 -16.43 3.58
CA LYS A 644 -3.94 -15.07 3.57
C LYS A 644 -4.91 -14.83 2.41
N ARG A 645 -4.72 -15.50 1.27
CA ARG A 645 -5.59 -15.37 0.08
C ARG A 645 -6.84 -16.23 0.13
N ALA A 646 -6.82 -17.36 0.86
CA ALA A 646 -8.00 -18.17 1.04
C ALA A 646 -8.93 -17.50 2.06
N ASN A 647 -10.20 -17.30 1.70
CA ASN A 647 -11.27 -16.87 2.61
C ASN A 647 -11.59 -18.00 3.60
N LEU A 648 -10.61 -18.35 4.44
CA LEU A 648 -10.73 -19.41 5.44
C LEU A 648 -11.58 -18.91 6.61
N SER A 649 -12.53 -19.73 7.03
CA SER A 649 -13.25 -19.52 8.28
C SER A 649 -12.30 -19.53 9.49
N LEU A 650 -12.74 -19.01 10.63
CA LEU A 650 -11.93 -18.99 11.85
C LEU A 650 -11.44 -20.39 12.23
N SER A 651 -12.30 -21.41 12.17
CA SER A 651 -11.94 -22.79 12.48
C SER A 651 -10.88 -23.36 11.53
N GLN A 652 -10.99 -23.05 10.25
CA GLN A 652 -10.00 -23.43 9.22
C GLN A 652 -8.65 -22.74 9.44
N LYS A 653 -8.65 -21.43 9.75
CA LYS A 653 -7.42 -20.69 10.10
C LYS A 653 -6.72 -21.28 11.31
N LEU A 654 -7.48 -21.59 12.36
CA LEU A 654 -6.95 -22.21 13.57
C LEU A 654 -6.36 -23.61 13.31
N LEU A 655 -7.04 -24.44 12.48
CA LEU A 655 -6.50 -25.74 12.08
C LEU A 655 -5.17 -25.58 11.35
N VAL A 656 -5.11 -24.71 10.38
CA VAL A 656 -3.91 -24.46 9.56
C VAL A 656 -2.75 -24.00 10.44
N ASP A 657 -2.97 -23.04 11.35
CA ASP A 657 -1.98 -22.53 12.29
C ASP A 657 -1.46 -23.65 13.23
N MET A 658 -2.35 -24.52 13.72
CA MET A 658 -1.96 -25.66 14.55
C MET A 658 -1.15 -26.70 13.76
N LEU A 659 -1.60 -27.08 12.56
CA LEU A 659 -0.87 -28.01 11.71
C LEU A 659 0.52 -27.46 11.36
N GLN A 660 0.63 -26.16 11.07
CA GLN A 660 1.89 -25.49 10.78
C GLN A 660 2.84 -25.52 11.99
N LYS A 661 2.34 -25.18 13.19
CA LYS A 661 3.14 -25.19 14.41
C LYS A 661 3.59 -26.60 14.80
N ILE A 662 2.77 -27.62 14.59
CA ILE A 662 3.05 -28.99 15.04
C ILE A 662 3.93 -29.75 14.06
N PHE A 663 3.69 -29.63 12.74
CA PHE A 663 4.34 -30.47 11.73
C PHE A 663 5.57 -29.80 11.08
N PHE A 664 5.59 -28.47 11.00
CA PHE A 664 6.55 -27.77 10.16
C PHE A 664 7.50 -26.82 10.92
N GLN A 665 7.25 -26.53 12.19
CA GLN A 665 8.20 -25.76 12.99
C GLN A 665 9.23 -26.68 13.68
N PRO A 666 10.52 -26.28 13.80
CA PRO A 666 11.54 -27.06 14.48
C PRO A 666 11.19 -27.37 15.93
N GLY A 667 11.45 -28.60 16.39
CA GLY A 667 11.29 -29.03 17.76
C GLY A 667 10.57 -30.36 17.92
N ALA A 668 10.77 -31.02 19.09
CA ALA A 668 10.24 -32.37 19.37
C ALA A 668 8.75 -32.40 19.77
N GLY A 669 8.04 -31.29 19.74
CA GLY A 669 6.62 -31.16 20.09
C GLY A 669 6.27 -29.74 20.53
N ARG A 670 4.98 -29.47 20.72
CA ARG A 670 4.46 -28.14 21.10
C ARG A 670 3.65 -28.19 22.38
N LYS A 671 3.94 -27.28 23.32
CA LYS A 671 3.13 -27.10 24.53
C LYS A 671 1.72 -26.65 24.15
N GLU A 672 0.71 -27.14 24.84
CA GLU A 672 -0.69 -26.78 24.63
C GLU A 672 -0.89 -25.24 24.69
N ALA A 673 -0.27 -24.61 25.68
CA ALA A 673 -0.31 -23.14 25.82
C ALA A 673 0.27 -22.39 24.60
N ALA A 674 1.26 -22.97 23.90
CA ALA A 674 1.84 -22.37 22.69
C ALA A 674 0.93 -22.55 21.46
N LEU A 675 0.21 -23.67 21.37
CA LEU A 675 -0.76 -23.94 20.31
C LEU A 675 -2.00 -23.05 20.45
N LEU A 676 -2.42 -22.76 21.68
CA LEU A 676 -3.58 -21.92 21.98
C LEU A 676 -3.22 -20.43 22.17
N ARG A 677 -1.92 -20.06 22.09
CA ARG A 677 -1.47 -18.68 22.20
C ARG A 677 -1.80 -17.91 20.93
N GLY A 678 -2.31 -16.69 21.08
CA GLY A 678 -2.65 -15.81 19.96
C GLY A 678 -4.11 -15.94 19.48
N MET A 679 -4.92 -16.75 20.11
CA MET A 679 -6.35 -16.90 19.78
C MET A 679 -7.24 -15.75 20.32
N GLY A 680 -6.66 -14.64 20.65
CA GLY A 680 -7.15 -13.26 20.86
C GLY A 680 -8.36 -13.02 21.75
N VAL A 681 -9.33 -13.91 21.79
CA VAL A 681 -10.56 -13.78 22.57
C VAL A 681 -10.80 -15.09 23.30
N SER A 682 -11.24 -15.02 24.55
CA SER A 682 -11.61 -16.21 25.38
C SER A 682 -12.61 -17.16 24.68
N ALA A 683 -13.40 -16.67 23.74
CA ALA A 683 -14.32 -17.44 22.91
C ALA A 683 -13.65 -18.41 21.93
N ASN A 684 -12.40 -18.17 21.51
CA ASN A 684 -11.70 -19.00 20.51
C ASN A 684 -10.97 -20.21 21.16
N LYS A 685 -10.72 -20.16 22.45
CA LYS A 685 -10.04 -21.24 23.17
C LYS A 685 -10.81 -22.58 23.15
N PRO A 686 -12.13 -22.63 23.40
CA PRO A 686 -12.91 -23.86 23.28
C PRO A 686 -12.88 -24.48 21.88
N LEU A 687 -12.88 -23.62 20.83
CA LEU A 687 -12.76 -24.07 19.44
C LEU A 687 -11.39 -24.69 19.18
N GLY A 688 -10.31 -24.06 19.64
CA GLY A 688 -8.95 -24.59 19.55
C GLY A 688 -8.78 -25.94 20.26
N GLU A 689 -9.33 -26.09 21.45
CA GLU A 689 -9.33 -27.36 22.21
C GLU A 689 -10.13 -28.47 21.48
N ARG A 690 -11.21 -28.10 20.80
CA ARG A 690 -12.01 -29.03 19.99
C ARG A 690 -11.24 -29.49 18.74
N ILE A 691 -10.49 -28.61 18.11
CA ILE A 691 -9.61 -28.93 16.98
C ILE A 691 -8.49 -29.85 17.43
N LEU A 692 -7.83 -29.58 18.57
CA LEU A 692 -6.78 -30.44 19.12
C LEU A 692 -7.28 -31.85 19.48
N ARG A 693 -8.49 -31.98 20.03
CA ARG A 693 -9.11 -33.29 20.26
C ARG A 693 -9.32 -34.04 18.95
N LYS A 694 -9.85 -33.39 17.93
CA LYS A 694 -10.06 -34.01 16.62
C LYS A 694 -8.75 -34.44 15.95
N LEU A 695 -7.67 -33.66 16.08
CA LEU A 695 -6.33 -34.06 15.65
C LEU A 695 -5.79 -35.30 16.37
N MET A 696 -6.10 -35.49 17.65
CA MET A 696 -5.76 -36.70 18.38
C MET A 696 -6.62 -37.91 17.92
N ASP A 697 -7.93 -37.72 17.80
CA ASP A 697 -8.86 -38.77 17.39
C ASP A 697 -8.52 -39.36 16.01
N GLU A 698 -8.01 -38.52 15.10
CA GLU A 698 -7.58 -38.93 13.78
C GLU A 698 -6.08 -39.29 13.69
N ASN A 699 -5.40 -39.43 14.81
CA ASN A 699 -3.98 -39.81 14.91
C ASN A 699 -3.01 -38.87 14.16
N PHE A 700 -3.33 -37.56 14.04
CA PHE A 700 -2.35 -36.58 13.57
C PHE A 700 -1.30 -36.27 14.63
N VAL A 701 -1.69 -36.25 15.87
CA VAL A 701 -0.83 -35.91 17.02
C VAL A 701 -1.01 -36.87 18.19
N THR A 702 0.07 -37.03 18.96
CA THR A 702 0.05 -37.69 20.27
C THR A 702 0.26 -36.65 21.36
N ARG A 703 -0.50 -36.81 22.47
CA ARG A 703 -0.40 -35.95 23.65
C ARG A 703 0.44 -36.62 24.73
N HIS A 704 1.43 -35.92 25.24
CA HIS A 704 2.28 -36.38 26.34
C HIS A 704 2.19 -35.37 27.50
N LYS A 705 2.22 -35.88 28.73
CA LYS A 705 2.28 -35.04 29.93
C LYS A 705 3.74 -34.60 30.14
N GLY A 706 4.04 -33.31 30.13
CA GLY A 706 5.31 -32.75 30.52
C GLY A 706 5.24 -32.05 31.86
N ASP A 707 6.37 -31.54 32.36
CA ASP A 707 6.47 -30.90 33.67
C ASP A 707 5.60 -29.61 33.79
N GLU A 708 5.36 -28.93 32.71
CA GLU A 708 4.55 -27.68 32.64
C GLU A 708 3.30 -27.81 31.75
N GLY A 709 2.62 -28.94 31.77
CA GLY A 709 1.39 -29.18 31.01
C GLY A 709 1.56 -30.18 29.86
N TYR A 710 0.61 -30.18 28.93
CA TYR A 710 0.61 -31.15 27.85
C TYR A 710 1.47 -30.67 26.65
N ILE A 711 2.14 -31.66 26.03
CA ILE A 711 2.95 -31.46 24.79
C ILE A 711 2.35 -32.32 23.68
N TYR A 712 2.11 -31.72 22.53
CA TYR A 712 1.59 -32.39 21.34
C TYR A 712 2.73 -32.66 20.37
N LYS A 713 2.90 -33.93 19.96
CA LYS A 713 3.93 -34.38 19.01
C LYS A 713 3.26 -34.82 17.71
N ALA A 714 3.85 -34.43 16.58
CA ALA A 714 3.40 -34.83 15.26
C ALA A 714 3.57 -36.33 15.02
N GLN A 715 2.55 -36.99 14.51
CA GLN A 715 2.67 -38.31 13.89
C GLN A 715 3.22 -38.18 12.46
N ARG A 716 4.50 -38.50 12.30
CA ARG A 716 5.21 -38.29 11.01
C ARG A 716 4.58 -39.04 9.83
N SER A 717 3.90 -40.17 10.07
CA SER A 717 3.14 -40.88 9.06
C SER A 717 2.01 -40.04 8.39
N GLN A 718 1.51 -39.04 9.11
CA GLN A 718 0.45 -38.14 8.62
C GLN A 718 0.99 -36.92 7.85
N THR A 719 2.31 -36.74 7.77
CA THR A 719 2.91 -35.55 7.15
C THR A 719 2.46 -35.37 5.71
N GLY A 720 2.34 -36.43 4.93
CA GLY A 720 1.85 -36.38 3.54
C GLY A 720 0.40 -35.90 3.44
N ARG A 721 -0.47 -36.39 4.36
CA ARG A 721 -1.88 -35.98 4.45
C ARG A 721 -2.00 -34.51 4.86
N VAL A 722 -1.19 -34.08 5.85
CA VAL A 722 -1.14 -32.67 6.28
C VAL A 722 -0.69 -31.75 5.14
N LYS A 723 0.37 -32.14 4.40
CA LYS A 723 0.82 -31.37 3.23
C LYS A 723 -0.28 -31.21 2.21
N LYS A 724 -1.02 -32.28 1.90
CA LYS A 724 -2.14 -32.24 0.95
C LYS A 724 -3.27 -31.31 1.44
N ILE A 725 -3.65 -31.37 2.73
CA ILE A 725 -4.63 -30.43 3.30
C ILE A 725 -4.15 -28.97 3.16
N MET A 726 -2.87 -28.73 3.44
CA MET A 726 -2.27 -27.38 3.39
C MET A 726 -2.11 -26.85 1.95
N THR A 727 -1.97 -27.72 0.99
CA THR A 727 -1.90 -27.35 -0.45
C THR A 727 -3.28 -27.09 -1.03
N ASP A 728 -4.25 -27.97 -0.74
CA ASP A 728 -5.58 -27.92 -1.33
C ASP A 728 -6.48 -26.88 -0.66
N LEU A 729 -6.27 -26.59 0.64
CA LEU A 729 -7.02 -25.62 1.46
C LEU A 729 -8.56 -25.73 1.21
N THR A 730 -9.17 -24.67 0.70
CA THR A 730 -10.61 -24.59 0.43
C THR A 730 -11.14 -25.70 -0.50
N LEU A 731 -10.28 -26.27 -1.34
CA LEU A 731 -10.59 -27.37 -2.25
C LEU A 731 -10.35 -28.76 -1.62
N SER A 732 -9.84 -28.82 -0.39
CA SER A 732 -9.50 -30.06 0.26
C SER A 732 -10.73 -30.94 0.50
N ASN A 733 -10.68 -32.17 -0.01
CA ASN A 733 -11.68 -33.21 0.21
C ASN A 733 -11.41 -34.06 1.47
N ASP A 734 -10.37 -33.71 2.25
CA ASP A 734 -10.00 -34.44 3.46
C ASP A 734 -11.11 -34.43 4.51
N PRO A 735 -11.42 -35.58 5.16
CA PRO A 735 -12.46 -35.66 6.20
C PRO A 735 -12.22 -34.69 7.37
N LEU A 736 -10.96 -34.48 7.78
CA LEU A 736 -10.59 -33.51 8.82
C LEU A 736 -10.98 -32.10 8.39
N TRP A 737 -10.62 -31.71 7.17
CA TRP A 737 -10.95 -30.39 6.62
C TRP A 737 -12.45 -30.15 6.55
N LYS A 738 -13.21 -31.14 6.05
CA LYS A 738 -14.69 -31.08 6.00
C LYS A 738 -15.32 -30.93 7.38
N TYR A 739 -14.84 -31.69 8.37
CA TYR A 739 -15.29 -31.57 9.75
C TYR A 739 -15.03 -30.16 10.30
N ILE A 740 -13.81 -29.64 10.12
CA ILE A 740 -13.44 -28.30 10.62
C ILE A 740 -14.25 -27.20 9.92
N SER A 741 -14.52 -27.35 8.62
CA SER A 741 -15.38 -26.43 7.87
C SER A 741 -16.81 -26.40 8.40
N SER A 742 -17.32 -27.52 8.92
CA SER A 742 -18.65 -27.61 9.53
C SER A 742 -18.76 -26.93 10.92
N LEU A 743 -17.63 -26.67 11.58
CA LEU A 743 -17.60 -25.98 12.89
C LEU A 743 -17.80 -24.47 12.78
N SER A 744 -17.82 -23.93 11.58
CA SER A 744 -17.91 -22.49 11.29
C SER A 744 -19.34 -22.02 10.96
N LYS A 745 -20.31 -22.94 11.04
CA LYS A 745 -21.74 -22.65 10.83
C LYS A 745 -22.46 -22.41 12.14
#